data_ebb95427efe88f4ccc6a364b274b196b
#
_entry.id   ebb95427efe88f4ccc6a364b274b196b
#
_cell.length_a   1.000
_cell.length_b   1.000
_cell.length_c   1.000
_cell.angle_alpha   90.00
_cell.angle_beta   90.00
_cell.angle_gamma   90.00
#
_symmetry.space_group_name_H-M   'P 1'
#
loop_
_entity.id
_entity.type
_entity.pdbx_description
1 polymer ?
#
loop_
_entity_poly.entity_id
_entity_poly.type
_entity_poly.pdbx_seq_one_letter_code
_entity_poly.pdbx_strand_id
1 'polypeptide(L)'
;MAYNPITDDEAVDEKPEIDPLEQIRKNFKLADEYWADDKRAALDDIKFRNGEQWPADIVSQRVKDKRPCLTVDKLNQYIRQIVNDGRQNRPAIKVSPVDSNADIATAEVMAGIVKHIESRSNADVAYDTALDSAATGGFGYFTITTEYAGEATFDQDICIKRVRNPLSIMIDPESVEADGSDMKFAFVVETMTKDEFKAKYPNKLPNDFETNEKYEGWYGEEVRIARYWEVVEEDRTLYQMVDGTVISKARYDELKEGGLLEIDSLVKDTRNIPLRKVMCSVVSGAEYLEEPKEWLGKYIPICVVWGNEVDIEGKVSHNGIIRPAKDAQRLYNYSRSAFAERVALTPKAPWLAAEGQVEDYENEWNTANTESHSVLRYKPTSLNGQPVPPPQRINPSDIPQGFQADMQISEHDIQGAIGMYAASLGAPSNERSGKAIMARQREGDTGTFHYHDNLNRAIRHCGRIIVDLIPKIYDSKRVVRIMGYDGTIGEAALNPDIPTSSQKQGLQMIYNLGVGTYDVTVTSGPSYNTLRQEANESMDMALQANPNLMTVIGDLVFKHKDWPGAEEISKRLHIMLPPQILEAEQKSKMDQMPPEVQQAMAQFDAQLQQKDQMLQAASGQIQQLMSEMQSLKQGHDIKAGEVQVKQHEIEISQYEAETGRLKVQLENGIDEVQSLLEKHEMRVKELLMMHDQAQTAKVEADAANAENGIEQDEPVDSTAQIAALIQQSNEQTIQAIAAIAESMQMQTQALTRPRTATMPDGRQITVN
;
A
#
# COMPACT_ATOMS: atom_id res chain seq x y z
N MET A 1 -61.78 -50.63 -4.07
CA MET A 1 -60.37 -50.88 -3.83
C MET A 1 -59.86 -49.70 -3.01
N ALA A 2 -59.58 -49.95 -1.74
CA ALA A 2 -59.14 -48.91 -0.79
C ALA A 2 -57.63 -48.60 -0.98
N TYR A 3 -57.31 -47.33 -1.08
CA TYR A 3 -55.94 -46.84 -1.15
C TYR A 3 -55.40 -46.75 0.27
N ASN A 4 -54.36 -47.54 0.55
CA ASN A 4 -53.62 -47.47 1.79
C ASN A 4 -52.49 -46.43 1.61
N PRO A 5 -52.36 -45.38 2.42
CA PRO A 5 -51.19 -44.52 2.41
C PRO A 5 -50.03 -45.25 3.11
N ILE A 6 -48.93 -45.44 2.37
CA ILE A 6 -47.65 -45.88 2.91
C ILE A 6 -47.12 -44.72 3.72
N THR A 7 -46.98 -44.89 5.02
CA THR A 7 -46.24 -44.05 5.91
C THR A 7 -44.78 -44.44 5.74
N ASP A 8 -44.05 -43.67 4.92
CA ASP A 8 -42.61 -43.71 4.92
C ASP A 8 -42.12 -42.87 6.12
N ASP A 9 -41.96 -43.52 7.27
CA ASP A 9 -41.05 -43.12 8.32
C ASP A 9 -39.62 -43.43 7.82
N GLU A 10 -39.06 -42.58 6.95
CA GLU A 10 -37.64 -42.56 6.76
C GLU A 10 -37.01 -42.04 8.04
N ALA A 11 -36.43 -42.93 8.83
CA ALA A 11 -35.54 -42.61 9.90
C ALA A 11 -34.41 -41.72 9.31
N VAL A 12 -34.41 -40.48 9.72
CA VAL A 12 -33.25 -39.59 9.50
C VAL A 12 -32.10 -40.29 10.19
N ASP A 13 -31.18 -40.87 9.42
CA ASP A 13 -29.92 -41.37 9.91
C ASP A 13 -29.21 -40.18 10.60
N GLU A 14 -29.36 -40.07 11.92
CA GLU A 14 -28.53 -39.22 12.74
C GLU A 14 -27.07 -39.68 12.52
N LYS A 15 -26.32 -38.93 11.74
CA LYS A 15 -24.86 -39.14 11.62
C LYS A 15 -24.32 -39.19 13.03
N PRO A 16 -23.52 -40.20 13.39
CA PRO A 16 -22.94 -40.30 14.74
C PRO A 16 -22.18 -39.01 15.00
N GLU A 17 -22.52 -38.36 16.10
CA GLU A 17 -21.85 -37.13 16.57
C GLU A 17 -20.39 -37.49 16.87
N ILE A 18 -19.49 -37.23 15.92
CA ILE A 18 -18.04 -37.46 16.06
C ILE A 18 -17.53 -36.42 17.06
N ASP A 19 -16.77 -36.86 18.05
CA ASP A 19 -16.07 -35.94 18.96
C ASP A 19 -15.31 -34.89 18.13
N PRO A 20 -15.53 -33.57 18.33
CA PRO A 20 -14.88 -32.51 17.55
C PRO A 20 -13.34 -32.65 17.56
N LEU A 21 -12.74 -33.10 18.65
CA LEU A 21 -11.29 -33.36 18.72
C LEU A 21 -10.86 -34.52 17.82
N GLU A 22 -11.68 -35.55 17.69
CA GLU A 22 -11.41 -36.68 16.79
C GLU A 22 -11.46 -36.22 15.32
N GLN A 23 -12.39 -35.33 14.99
CA GLN A 23 -12.48 -34.73 13.65
C GLN A 23 -11.23 -33.89 13.37
N ILE A 24 -10.77 -33.07 14.31
CA ILE A 24 -9.54 -32.29 14.16
C ILE A 24 -8.31 -33.18 13.92
N ARG A 25 -8.18 -34.26 14.68
CA ARG A 25 -7.10 -35.24 14.49
C ARG A 25 -7.18 -35.89 13.10
N LYS A 26 -8.36 -36.25 12.64
CA LYS A 26 -8.57 -36.80 11.31
C LYS A 26 -8.18 -35.83 10.21
N ASN A 27 -8.59 -34.55 10.32
CA ASN A 27 -8.22 -33.51 9.38
C ASN A 27 -6.72 -33.22 9.39
N PHE A 28 -6.10 -33.24 10.60
CA PHE A 28 -4.65 -33.08 10.72
C PHE A 28 -3.88 -34.20 10.03
N LYS A 29 -4.29 -35.45 10.26
CA LYS A 29 -3.65 -36.62 9.64
C LYS A 29 -3.82 -36.58 8.12
N LEU A 30 -5.01 -36.25 7.62
CA LEU A 30 -5.28 -36.11 6.19
C LEU A 30 -4.37 -35.07 5.55
N ALA A 31 -4.28 -33.88 6.16
CA ALA A 31 -3.45 -32.82 5.65
C ALA A 31 -1.95 -33.16 5.73
N ASP A 32 -1.48 -33.74 6.84
CA ASP A 32 -0.08 -34.10 7.02
C ASP A 32 0.36 -35.18 6.02
N GLU A 33 -0.44 -36.23 5.81
CA GLU A 33 -0.18 -37.25 4.82
C GLU A 33 -0.17 -36.71 3.39
N TYR A 34 -1.10 -35.80 3.06
CA TYR A 34 -1.16 -35.19 1.73
C TYR A 34 0.05 -34.32 1.43
N TRP A 35 0.42 -33.44 2.37
CA TRP A 35 1.50 -32.48 2.20
C TRP A 35 2.89 -33.02 2.52
N ALA A 36 3.04 -34.25 3.03
CA ALA A 36 4.31 -34.83 3.47
C ALA A 36 5.38 -34.77 2.39
N ASP A 37 5.04 -35.23 1.17
CA ASP A 37 5.99 -35.30 0.06
C ASP A 37 6.42 -33.93 -0.41
N ASP A 38 5.47 -32.99 -0.57
CA ASP A 38 5.78 -31.61 -1.01
C ASP A 38 6.58 -30.87 0.05
N LYS A 39 6.27 -31.03 1.33
CA LYS A 39 7.03 -30.43 2.43
C LYS A 39 8.45 -31.00 2.51
N ARG A 40 8.62 -32.31 2.33
CA ARG A 40 9.94 -32.96 2.31
C ARG A 40 10.78 -32.43 1.15
N ALA A 41 10.18 -32.36 -0.03
CA ALA A 41 10.84 -31.86 -1.23
C ALA A 41 11.18 -30.35 -1.11
N ALA A 42 10.26 -29.53 -0.56
CA ALA A 42 10.50 -28.11 -0.29
C ALA A 42 11.62 -27.90 0.73
N LEU A 43 11.69 -28.72 1.79
CA LEU A 43 12.78 -28.67 2.76
C LEU A 43 14.15 -28.97 2.10
N ASP A 44 14.19 -29.99 1.22
CA ASP A 44 15.39 -30.29 0.46
C ASP A 44 15.75 -29.15 -0.52
N ASP A 45 14.76 -28.48 -1.14
CA ASP A 45 14.98 -27.29 -1.97
C ASP A 45 15.58 -26.14 -1.17
N ILE A 46 15.06 -25.88 0.05
CA ILE A 46 15.57 -24.85 0.97
C ILE A 46 17.01 -25.14 1.41
N LYS A 47 17.30 -26.40 1.79
CA LYS A 47 18.66 -26.85 2.14
C LYS A 47 19.62 -26.69 0.96
N PHE A 48 19.19 -27.10 -0.23
CA PHE A 48 19.93 -26.96 -1.45
C PHE A 48 20.28 -25.50 -1.77
N ARG A 49 19.33 -24.61 -1.64
CA ARG A 49 19.55 -23.16 -1.74
C ARG A 49 20.54 -22.63 -0.70
N ASN A 50 20.53 -23.19 0.51
CA ASN A 50 21.42 -22.78 1.60
C ASN A 50 22.85 -23.34 1.45
N GLY A 51 23.14 -24.07 0.37
CA GLY A 51 24.47 -24.58 0.06
C GLY A 51 24.66 -26.08 0.29
N GLU A 52 23.67 -26.80 0.78
CA GLU A 52 23.69 -28.26 0.92
C GLU A 52 23.39 -28.92 -0.43
N GLN A 53 24.28 -28.65 -1.41
CA GLN A 53 24.07 -29.08 -2.82
C GLN A 53 24.65 -30.46 -3.15
N TRP A 54 25.44 -31.01 -2.24
CA TRP A 54 26.08 -32.29 -2.42
C TRP A 54 25.35 -33.39 -1.62
N PRO A 55 25.10 -34.55 -2.24
CA PRO A 55 24.65 -35.74 -1.51
C PRO A 55 25.64 -36.11 -0.38
N ALA A 56 25.14 -36.44 0.80
CA ALA A 56 25.96 -36.68 1.97
C ALA A 56 26.96 -37.89 1.84
N ASP A 57 26.58 -38.90 1.10
CA ASP A 57 27.38 -40.05 0.77
C ASP A 57 28.59 -39.65 -0.09
N ILE A 58 28.35 -38.83 -1.13
CA ILE A 58 29.40 -38.32 -2.03
C ILE A 58 30.35 -37.40 -1.24
N VAL A 59 29.84 -36.51 -0.40
CA VAL A 59 30.70 -35.66 0.47
C VAL A 59 31.60 -36.53 1.32
N SER A 60 31.04 -37.55 2.01
CA SER A 60 31.76 -38.44 2.89
C SER A 60 32.87 -39.19 2.17
N GLN A 61 32.62 -39.68 0.95
CA GLN A 61 33.59 -40.34 0.14
C GLN A 61 34.70 -39.37 -0.32
N ARG A 62 34.34 -38.21 -0.87
CA ARG A 62 35.32 -37.23 -1.37
C ARG A 62 36.20 -36.67 -0.25
N VAL A 63 35.65 -36.48 0.97
CA VAL A 63 36.43 -36.07 2.14
C VAL A 63 37.47 -37.15 2.52
N LYS A 64 37.11 -38.47 2.50
CA LYS A 64 38.03 -39.56 2.73
C LYS A 64 39.16 -39.58 1.67
N ASP A 65 38.83 -39.31 0.42
CA ASP A 65 39.75 -39.26 -0.69
C ASP A 65 40.56 -37.93 -0.75
N LYS A 66 40.33 -37.00 0.20
CA LYS A 66 40.93 -35.65 0.25
C LYS A 66 40.67 -34.83 -1.04
N ARG A 67 39.51 -35.02 -1.63
CA ARG A 67 39.08 -34.34 -2.87
C ARG A 67 38.17 -33.16 -2.53
N PRO A 68 38.25 -32.02 -3.23
CA PRO A 68 37.45 -30.85 -2.92
C PRO A 68 35.96 -31.06 -3.26
N CYS A 69 35.06 -30.52 -2.43
CA CYS A 69 33.64 -30.34 -2.73
C CYS A 69 33.36 -28.85 -2.75
N LEU A 70 33.41 -28.25 -3.94
CA LEU A 70 33.11 -26.82 -4.11
C LEU A 70 31.63 -26.65 -4.41
N THR A 71 30.99 -25.73 -3.70
CA THR A 71 29.62 -25.29 -3.97
C THR A 71 29.68 -23.90 -4.55
N VAL A 72 29.30 -23.76 -5.81
CA VAL A 72 29.17 -22.48 -6.50
C VAL A 72 27.71 -22.30 -6.86
N ASP A 73 27.00 -21.63 -6.00
CA ASP A 73 25.54 -21.42 -6.15
C ASP A 73 25.24 -20.46 -7.32
N LYS A 74 24.55 -20.98 -8.33
CA LYS A 74 24.05 -20.23 -9.48
C LYS A 74 22.55 -19.95 -9.39
N LEU A 75 21.83 -20.55 -8.43
CA LEU A 75 20.38 -20.50 -8.36
C LEU A 75 19.86 -19.25 -7.64
N ASN A 76 20.57 -18.79 -6.62
CA ASN A 76 20.13 -17.67 -5.78
C ASN A 76 19.90 -16.37 -6.56
N GLN A 77 20.66 -16.15 -7.64
CA GLN A 77 20.48 -14.98 -8.50
C GLN A 77 19.09 -14.94 -9.15
N TYR A 78 18.57 -16.10 -9.59
CA TYR A 78 17.25 -16.18 -10.23
C TYR A 78 16.12 -15.96 -9.25
N ILE A 79 16.22 -16.52 -8.03
CA ILE A 79 15.23 -16.27 -6.97
C ILE A 79 15.21 -14.79 -6.61
N ARG A 80 16.41 -14.18 -6.44
CA ARG A 80 16.50 -12.74 -6.16
C ARG A 80 15.91 -11.90 -7.27
N GLN A 81 16.07 -12.30 -8.54
CA GLN A 81 15.48 -11.60 -9.67
C GLN A 81 13.95 -11.63 -9.55
N ILE A 82 13.33 -12.80 -9.38
CA ILE A 82 11.87 -12.92 -9.21
C ILE A 82 11.37 -12.04 -8.07
N VAL A 83 12.01 -12.11 -6.90
CA VAL A 83 11.59 -11.33 -5.73
C VAL A 83 11.76 -9.83 -5.96
N ASN A 84 12.87 -9.41 -6.59
CA ASN A 84 13.12 -8.00 -6.88
C ASN A 84 12.16 -7.44 -7.93
N ASP A 85 11.81 -8.22 -8.95
CA ASP A 85 10.80 -7.86 -9.94
C ASP A 85 9.43 -7.67 -9.26
N GLY A 86 9.07 -8.56 -8.31
CA GLY A 86 7.88 -8.38 -7.46
C GLY A 86 7.91 -7.11 -6.62
N ARG A 87 9.09 -6.72 -6.12
CA ARG A 87 9.29 -5.48 -5.37
C ARG A 87 9.11 -4.23 -6.24
N GLN A 88 9.56 -4.29 -7.49
CA GLN A 88 9.42 -3.16 -8.43
C GLN A 88 7.97 -3.00 -8.91
N ASN A 89 7.28 -4.11 -9.16
CA ASN A 89 5.93 -4.16 -9.70
C ASN A 89 4.90 -4.53 -8.62
N ARG A 90 4.91 -3.80 -7.50
CA ARG A 90 4.01 -4.11 -6.38
C ARG A 90 2.54 -3.96 -6.77
N PRO A 91 1.74 -5.00 -6.54
CA PRO A 91 0.31 -4.92 -6.78
C PRO A 91 -0.35 -3.97 -5.79
N ALA A 92 -1.30 -3.18 -6.24
CA ALA A 92 -2.11 -2.29 -5.43
C ALA A 92 -3.55 -2.80 -5.33
N ILE A 93 -4.06 -2.90 -4.12
CA ILE A 93 -5.44 -3.28 -3.84
C ILE A 93 -6.34 -2.08 -4.11
N LYS A 94 -7.31 -2.23 -5.02
CA LYS A 94 -8.37 -1.25 -5.29
C LYS A 94 -9.70 -1.79 -4.84
N VAL A 95 -10.49 -0.94 -4.20
CA VAL A 95 -11.85 -1.24 -3.76
C VAL A 95 -12.82 -0.49 -4.67
N SER A 96 -13.84 -1.17 -5.14
CA SER A 96 -14.85 -0.63 -6.05
C SER A 96 -16.26 -0.96 -5.55
N PRO A 97 -17.25 -0.06 -5.65
CA PRO A 97 -18.63 -0.33 -5.28
C PRO A 97 -19.25 -1.31 -6.27
N VAL A 98 -20.09 -2.21 -5.78
CA VAL A 98 -20.78 -3.25 -6.58
C VAL A 98 -22.29 -3.03 -6.64
N ASP A 99 -22.89 -2.51 -5.59
CA ASP A 99 -24.33 -2.31 -5.52
C ASP A 99 -24.71 -0.81 -5.47
N SER A 100 -26.01 -0.53 -5.57
CA SER A 100 -26.56 0.83 -5.57
C SER A 100 -26.46 1.54 -4.21
N ASN A 101 -26.21 0.82 -3.14
CA ASN A 101 -26.05 1.37 -1.78
C ASN A 101 -24.60 1.71 -1.45
N ALA A 102 -23.67 1.25 -2.29
CA ALA A 102 -22.25 1.51 -2.17
C ALA A 102 -21.89 2.83 -2.86
N ASP A 103 -21.10 3.67 -2.17
CA ASP A 103 -20.64 4.97 -2.67
C ASP A 103 -19.16 4.91 -3.06
N ILE A 104 -18.79 5.66 -4.10
CA ILE A 104 -17.42 5.76 -4.59
C ILE A 104 -16.52 6.36 -3.51
N ALA A 105 -16.98 7.40 -2.79
CA ALA A 105 -16.20 8.03 -1.74
C ALA A 105 -15.91 7.06 -0.57
N THR A 106 -16.89 6.22 -0.21
CA THR A 106 -16.67 5.18 0.81
C THR A 106 -15.71 4.09 0.30
N ALA A 107 -15.77 3.72 -0.98
CA ALA A 107 -14.82 2.79 -1.58
C ALA A 107 -13.37 3.35 -1.55
N GLU A 108 -13.19 4.64 -1.81
CA GLU A 108 -11.89 5.31 -1.69
C GLU A 108 -11.38 5.32 -0.25
N VAL A 109 -12.26 5.58 0.74
CA VAL A 109 -11.90 5.50 2.16
C VAL A 109 -11.50 4.08 2.54
N MET A 110 -12.25 3.06 2.10
CA MET A 110 -11.88 1.65 2.35
C MET A 110 -10.53 1.31 1.71
N ALA A 111 -10.29 1.73 0.47
CA ALA A 111 -8.98 1.56 -0.19
C ALA A 111 -7.85 2.25 0.59
N GLY A 112 -8.12 3.46 1.11
CA GLY A 112 -7.19 4.19 1.97
C GLY A 112 -6.89 3.49 3.31
N ILE A 113 -7.90 2.85 3.92
CA ILE A 113 -7.74 2.02 5.12
C ILE A 113 -6.91 0.78 4.81
N VAL A 114 -7.20 0.06 3.72
CA VAL A 114 -6.41 -1.10 3.28
C VAL A 114 -4.95 -0.72 3.11
N LYS A 115 -4.67 0.39 2.43
CA LYS A 115 -3.31 0.90 2.23
C LYS A 115 -2.61 1.26 3.54
N HIS A 116 -3.34 1.83 4.49
CA HIS A 116 -2.83 2.11 5.83
C HIS A 116 -2.49 0.82 6.59
N ILE A 117 -3.35 -0.22 6.51
CA ILE A 117 -3.12 -1.54 7.09
C ILE A 117 -1.85 -2.17 6.50
N GLU A 118 -1.69 -2.15 5.17
CA GLU A 118 -0.48 -2.64 4.50
C GLU A 118 0.78 -1.92 5.00
N SER A 119 0.76 -0.60 5.05
CA SER A 119 1.89 0.22 5.49
C SER A 119 2.24 -0.03 6.97
N ARG A 120 1.25 -0.04 7.87
CA ARG A 120 1.46 -0.27 9.30
C ARG A 120 1.99 -1.66 9.61
N SER A 121 1.51 -2.66 8.86
CA SER A 121 1.90 -4.06 9.04
C SER A 121 3.25 -4.40 8.39
N ASN A 122 3.89 -3.49 7.65
CA ASN A 122 4.99 -3.80 6.75
C ASN A 122 4.64 -5.00 5.85
N ALA A 123 3.47 -4.97 5.23
CA ALA A 123 2.92 -6.07 4.44
C ALA A 123 3.83 -6.46 3.26
N ASP A 124 4.61 -5.52 2.77
CA ASP A 124 5.63 -5.73 1.75
C ASP A 124 6.63 -6.82 2.14
N VAL A 125 7.07 -6.86 3.41
CA VAL A 125 7.97 -7.91 3.90
C VAL A 125 7.26 -9.27 3.94
N ALA A 126 5.96 -9.30 4.25
CA ALA A 126 5.17 -10.53 4.25
C ALA A 126 5.01 -11.08 2.83
N TYR A 127 4.67 -10.21 1.87
CA TYR A 127 4.53 -10.56 0.45
C TYR A 127 5.85 -11.05 -0.16
N ASP A 128 6.93 -10.32 0.07
CA ASP A 128 8.28 -10.69 -0.40
C ASP A 128 8.72 -12.05 0.15
N THR A 129 8.42 -12.32 1.42
CA THR A 129 8.78 -13.61 2.05
C THR A 129 7.96 -14.76 1.47
N ALA A 130 6.66 -14.54 1.23
CA ALA A 130 5.81 -15.56 0.64
C ALA A 130 6.23 -15.87 -0.80
N LEU A 131 6.56 -14.84 -1.60
CA LEU A 131 7.07 -14.99 -2.96
C LEU A 131 8.42 -15.72 -2.98
N ASP A 132 9.35 -15.35 -2.09
CA ASP A 132 10.66 -16.02 -1.97
C ASP A 132 10.51 -17.50 -1.61
N SER A 133 9.58 -17.81 -0.70
CA SER A 133 9.27 -19.19 -0.31
C SER A 133 8.65 -19.98 -1.46
N ALA A 134 7.70 -19.39 -2.19
CA ALA A 134 7.04 -19.99 -3.34
C ALA A 134 8.04 -20.26 -4.48
N ALA A 135 8.90 -19.30 -4.80
CA ALA A 135 9.95 -19.46 -5.81
C ALA A 135 11.00 -20.51 -5.41
N THR A 136 11.23 -20.70 -4.10
CA THR A 136 12.21 -21.68 -3.58
C THR A 136 11.62 -23.08 -3.52
N GLY A 137 10.55 -23.27 -2.75
CA GLY A 137 10.01 -24.57 -2.36
C GLY A 137 8.67 -24.91 -3.01
N GLY A 138 8.02 -23.96 -3.71
CA GLY A 138 6.76 -24.17 -4.39
C GLY A 138 5.54 -23.59 -3.68
N PHE A 139 5.66 -23.14 -2.44
CA PHE A 139 4.57 -22.47 -1.70
C PHE A 139 5.09 -21.51 -0.66
N GLY A 140 4.34 -20.45 -0.44
CA GLY A 140 4.59 -19.44 0.60
C GLY A 140 3.29 -18.91 1.16
N TYR A 141 3.33 -18.37 2.37
CA TYR A 141 2.13 -17.93 3.08
C TYR A 141 2.34 -16.59 3.78
N PHE A 142 1.25 -15.88 3.96
CA PHE A 142 1.12 -14.81 4.93
C PHE A 142 -0.28 -14.85 5.55
N THR A 143 -0.44 -14.28 6.74
CA THR A 143 -1.68 -14.40 7.50
C THR A 143 -2.22 -13.03 7.89
N ILE A 144 -3.53 -12.96 8.11
CA ILE A 144 -4.21 -11.77 8.60
C ILE A 144 -4.61 -12.02 10.04
N THR A 145 -4.36 -11.06 10.92
CA THR A 145 -4.69 -11.12 12.35
C THR A 145 -5.28 -9.80 12.80
N THR A 146 -5.92 -9.80 13.97
CA THR A 146 -6.34 -8.57 14.65
C THR A 146 -5.49 -8.34 15.88
N GLU A 147 -5.13 -7.11 16.14
CA GLU A 147 -4.35 -6.69 17.30
C GLU A 147 -4.99 -5.42 17.89
N TYR A 148 -4.81 -5.19 19.18
CA TYR A 148 -5.27 -3.93 19.77
C TYR A 148 -4.51 -2.74 19.17
N ALA A 149 -5.24 -1.67 18.86
CA ALA A 149 -4.67 -0.46 18.24
C ALA A 149 -3.65 0.25 19.15
N GLY A 150 -3.75 0.06 20.47
CA GLY A 150 -2.84 0.59 21.47
C GLY A 150 -3.03 -0.08 22.83
N GLU A 151 -2.12 0.19 23.76
CA GLU A 151 -2.13 -0.43 25.10
C GLU A 151 -3.32 0.03 25.97
N ALA A 152 -3.90 1.20 25.69
CA ALA A 152 -4.96 1.80 26.49
C ALA A 152 -6.32 1.85 25.77
N THR A 153 -6.52 1.07 24.70
CA THR A 153 -7.77 1.03 23.94
C THR A 153 -8.26 -0.39 23.75
N PHE A 154 -9.58 -0.53 23.62
CA PHE A 154 -10.21 -1.79 23.20
C PHE A 154 -10.40 -1.86 21.69
N ASP A 155 -10.12 -0.78 20.96
CA ASP A 155 -10.19 -0.79 19.50
C ASP A 155 -9.16 -1.77 18.94
N GLN A 156 -9.59 -2.53 17.94
CA GLN A 156 -8.73 -3.46 17.22
C GLN A 156 -8.38 -2.91 15.84
N ASP A 157 -7.20 -3.29 15.37
CA ASP A 157 -6.73 -3.04 14.02
C ASP A 157 -6.40 -4.36 13.32
N ILE A 158 -6.58 -4.37 12.01
CA ILE A 158 -6.22 -5.49 11.15
C ILE A 158 -4.72 -5.41 10.85
N CYS A 159 -4.03 -6.55 10.93
CA CYS A 159 -2.60 -6.66 10.67
C CYS A 159 -2.31 -7.81 9.72
N ILE A 160 -1.40 -7.59 8.77
CA ILE A 160 -0.87 -8.61 7.88
C ILE A 160 0.44 -9.12 8.49
N LYS A 161 0.52 -10.43 8.75
CA LYS A 161 1.69 -11.05 9.40
C LYS A 161 2.47 -11.95 8.45
N ARG A 162 3.77 -11.79 8.54
CA ARG A 162 4.73 -12.61 7.81
C ARG A 162 4.78 -14.04 8.36
N VAL A 163 4.74 -15.03 7.50
CA VAL A 163 5.04 -16.43 7.83
C VAL A 163 6.49 -16.75 7.40
N ARG A 164 7.36 -16.98 8.36
CA ARG A 164 8.79 -17.25 8.09
C ARG A 164 9.04 -18.69 7.67
N ASN A 165 8.30 -19.63 8.25
CA ASN A 165 8.43 -21.04 7.95
C ASN A 165 7.22 -21.51 7.14
N PRO A 166 7.32 -21.68 5.82
CA PRO A 166 6.20 -22.13 5.00
C PRO A 166 5.77 -23.56 5.33
N LEU A 167 6.65 -24.37 5.94
CA LEU A 167 6.36 -25.76 6.31
C LEU A 167 5.44 -25.88 7.53
N SER A 168 5.23 -24.78 8.27
CA SER A 168 4.39 -24.77 9.47
C SER A 168 2.89 -24.70 9.15
N ILE A 169 2.51 -24.43 7.92
CA ILE A 169 1.10 -24.34 7.50
C ILE A 169 0.69 -25.60 6.75
N MET A 170 -0.51 -26.07 7.05
CA MET A 170 -1.20 -27.12 6.29
C MET A 170 -2.61 -26.63 5.99
N ILE A 171 -2.96 -26.64 4.74
CA ILE A 171 -4.29 -26.26 4.26
C ILE A 171 -5.06 -27.49 3.81
N ASP A 172 -6.36 -27.32 3.66
CA ASP A 172 -7.27 -28.35 3.19
C ASP A 172 -6.81 -28.94 1.85
N PRO A 173 -6.54 -30.24 1.76
CA PRO A 173 -6.19 -30.92 0.51
C PRO A 173 -7.28 -30.89 -0.57
N GLU A 174 -8.53 -30.68 -0.19
CA GLU A 174 -9.69 -30.60 -1.11
C GLU A 174 -9.90 -29.20 -1.70
N SER A 175 -9.09 -28.21 -1.28
CA SER A 175 -9.15 -26.85 -1.85
C SER A 175 -8.71 -26.87 -3.31
N VAL A 176 -9.54 -26.33 -4.20
CA VAL A 176 -9.34 -26.30 -5.66
C VAL A 176 -9.03 -24.89 -6.16
N GLU A 177 -9.53 -23.88 -5.44
CA GLU A 177 -9.34 -22.50 -5.85
C GLU A 177 -7.88 -22.06 -5.69
N ALA A 178 -7.34 -21.44 -6.73
CA ALA A 178 -5.95 -21.02 -6.78
C ALA A 178 -5.55 -20.01 -5.69
N ASP A 179 -6.53 -19.31 -5.08
CA ASP A 179 -6.32 -18.37 -3.99
C ASP A 179 -6.62 -18.98 -2.60
N GLY A 180 -7.06 -20.26 -2.57
CA GLY A 180 -7.40 -20.97 -1.34
C GLY A 180 -8.68 -20.47 -0.66
N SER A 181 -9.53 -19.71 -1.34
CA SER A 181 -10.76 -19.14 -0.77
C SER A 181 -11.84 -20.17 -0.39
N ASP A 182 -11.74 -21.37 -0.94
CA ASP A 182 -12.64 -22.49 -0.74
C ASP A 182 -12.22 -23.45 0.40
N MET A 183 -11.05 -23.22 1.03
CA MET A 183 -10.57 -24.02 2.16
C MET A 183 -11.64 -24.21 3.21
N LYS A 184 -11.85 -25.47 3.65
CA LYS A 184 -12.74 -25.82 4.76
C LYS A 184 -12.02 -25.81 6.09
N PHE A 185 -10.73 -26.11 6.10
CA PHE A 185 -9.90 -26.07 7.30
C PHE A 185 -8.46 -25.74 6.99
N ALA A 186 -7.73 -25.29 8.00
CA ALA A 186 -6.29 -25.07 7.92
C ALA A 186 -5.65 -25.19 9.31
N PHE A 187 -4.39 -25.59 9.33
CA PHE A 187 -3.54 -25.68 10.52
C PHE A 187 -2.35 -24.75 10.40
N VAL A 188 -2.06 -24.03 11.47
CA VAL A 188 -0.78 -23.31 11.67
C VAL A 188 -0.08 -23.96 12.86
N VAL A 189 0.95 -24.74 12.57
CA VAL A 189 1.72 -25.47 13.58
C VAL A 189 2.79 -24.56 14.15
N GLU A 190 2.76 -24.37 15.45
CA GLU A 190 3.74 -23.60 16.21
C GLU A 190 4.51 -24.56 17.12
N THR A 191 5.80 -24.34 17.22
CA THR A 191 6.66 -25.08 18.14
C THR A 191 7.12 -24.17 19.25
N MET A 192 7.01 -24.61 20.47
CA MET A 192 7.47 -23.90 21.64
C MET A 192 8.18 -24.83 22.61
N THR A 193 9.03 -24.28 23.45
CA THR A 193 9.68 -25.04 24.51
C THR A 193 8.67 -25.48 25.58
N LYS A 194 8.95 -26.55 26.29
CA LYS A 194 8.08 -27.01 27.39
C LYS A 194 7.89 -25.95 28.50
N ASP A 195 8.89 -25.10 28.69
CA ASP A 195 8.80 -24.05 29.70
C ASP A 195 7.92 -22.89 29.21
N GLU A 196 8.01 -22.50 27.94
CA GLU A 196 7.10 -21.53 27.31
C GLU A 196 5.66 -22.06 27.28
N PHE A 197 5.48 -23.35 26.96
CA PHE A 197 4.17 -23.99 27.02
C PHE A 197 3.55 -23.90 28.42
N LYS A 198 4.30 -24.28 29.45
CA LYS A 198 3.82 -24.21 30.87
C LYS A 198 3.52 -22.77 31.29
N ALA A 199 4.31 -21.79 30.82
CA ALA A 199 4.07 -20.39 31.14
C ALA A 199 2.77 -19.89 30.49
N LYS A 200 2.51 -20.30 29.22
CA LYS A 200 1.33 -19.90 28.47
C LYS A 200 0.06 -20.67 28.85
N TYR A 201 0.22 -21.99 29.18
CA TYR A 201 -0.88 -22.91 29.50
C TYR A 201 -0.62 -23.68 30.81
N PRO A 202 -0.63 -23.01 31.97
CA PRO A 202 -0.19 -23.59 33.21
C PRO A 202 -1.02 -24.80 33.70
N ASN A 203 -2.28 -24.89 33.23
CA ASN A 203 -3.23 -25.95 33.62
C ASN A 203 -3.36 -27.08 32.59
N LYS A 204 -2.52 -27.08 31.55
CA LYS A 204 -2.59 -28.03 30.45
C LYS A 204 -1.33 -28.92 30.41
N LEU A 205 -1.50 -30.13 29.88
CA LEU A 205 -0.39 -31.08 29.74
C LEU A 205 0.30 -30.86 28.37
N PRO A 206 1.64 -30.92 28.33
CA PRO A 206 2.39 -30.79 27.08
C PRO A 206 2.33 -32.09 26.28
N ASN A 207 1.25 -32.29 25.55
CA ASN A 207 1.08 -33.41 24.63
C ASN A 207 1.35 -32.94 23.18
N ASP A 208 2.04 -33.80 22.42
CA ASP A 208 2.33 -33.53 21.00
C ASP A 208 1.39 -34.33 20.10
N PHE A 209 1.23 -33.89 18.84
CA PHE A 209 0.60 -34.70 17.79
C PHE A 209 1.53 -35.89 17.47
N GLU A 210 1.05 -37.12 17.58
CA GLU A 210 1.80 -38.29 17.14
C GLU A 210 1.86 -38.27 15.62
N THR A 211 2.97 -37.81 15.07
CA THR A 211 3.31 -37.99 13.67
C THR A 211 4.33 -39.11 13.55
N ASN A 212 4.02 -40.10 12.71
CA ASN A 212 4.90 -41.26 12.45
C ASN A 212 6.20 -40.90 11.74
N GLU A 213 6.32 -39.69 11.22
CA GLU A 213 7.54 -39.20 10.57
C GLU A 213 8.19 -38.10 11.41
N LYS A 214 9.36 -38.41 11.97
CA LYS A 214 10.24 -37.42 12.57
C LYS A 214 10.79 -36.53 11.46
N TYR A 215 10.27 -35.34 11.34
CA TYR A 215 10.99 -34.30 10.57
C TYR A 215 12.34 -34.09 11.27
N GLU A 216 13.43 -34.42 10.58
CA GLU A 216 14.78 -34.14 11.09
C GLU A 216 14.91 -32.63 11.34
N GLY A 217 15.04 -32.25 12.62
CA GLY A 217 15.09 -30.87 13.04
C GLY A 217 14.16 -30.52 14.22
N TRP A 218 13.30 -31.46 14.63
CA TRP A 218 12.40 -31.29 15.78
C TRP A 218 12.94 -32.11 16.96
N TYR A 219 13.67 -31.50 17.85
CA TYR A 219 14.34 -32.20 18.95
C TYR A 219 13.61 -32.05 20.28
N GLY A 220 13.30 -33.15 20.85
CA GLY A 220 13.09 -33.71 22.20
C GLY A 220 12.56 -32.89 23.35
N GLU A 221 12.68 -31.58 23.38
CA GLU A 221 12.18 -30.71 24.46
C GLU A 221 11.11 -29.70 23.99
N GLU A 222 10.72 -29.77 22.72
CA GLU A 222 9.75 -28.87 22.11
C GLU A 222 8.37 -29.51 22.01
N VAL A 223 7.35 -28.72 22.30
CA VAL A 223 5.94 -29.10 22.19
C VAL A 223 5.37 -28.44 20.93
N ARG A 224 4.73 -29.22 20.07
CA ARG A 224 4.00 -28.70 18.91
C ARG A 224 2.54 -28.46 19.30
N ILE A 225 2.07 -27.27 19.02
CA ILE A 225 0.66 -26.92 19.10
C ILE A 225 0.17 -26.49 17.72
N ALA A 226 -1.11 -26.66 17.47
CA ALA A 226 -1.69 -26.25 16.20
C ALA A 226 -2.82 -25.25 16.45
N ARG A 227 -2.77 -24.14 15.75
CA ARG A 227 -3.92 -23.27 15.61
C ARG A 227 -4.74 -23.82 14.46
N TYR A 228 -5.94 -24.26 14.77
CA TYR A 228 -6.87 -24.89 13.85
C TYR A 228 -7.95 -23.90 13.46
N TRP A 229 -8.14 -23.77 12.17
CA TRP A 229 -9.21 -23.00 11.54
C TRP A 229 -10.16 -23.95 10.86
N GLU A 230 -11.46 -23.71 11.02
CA GLU A 230 -12.50 -24.53 10.44
C GLU A 230 -13.66 -23.67 9.95
N VAL A 231 -14.18 -24.01 8.77
CA VAL A 231 -15.40 -23.41 8.23
C VAL A 231 -16.59 -24.31 8.59
N VAL A 232 -17.47 -23.78 9.41
CA VAL A 232 -18.73 -24.42 9.76
C VAL A 232 -19.85 -23.80 8.94
N GLU A 233 -20.63 -24.62 8.27
CA GLU A 233 -21.82 -24.18 7.52
C GLU A 233 -23.05 -24.34 8.38
N GLU A 234 -23.71 -23.23 8.69
CA GLU A 234 -25.01 -23.23 9.37
C GLU A 234 -26.10 -22.78 8.37
N ASP A 235 -27.20 -23.54 8.31
CA ASP A 235 -28.33 -23.16 7.49
C ASP A 235 -29.04 -21.93 8.07
N ARG A 236 -29.04 -20.84 7.33
CA ARG A 236 -29.75 -19.62 7.69
C ARG A 236 -30.94 -19.41 6.78
N THR A 237 -32.11 -19.36 7.37
CA THR A 237 -33.36 -19.04 6.64
C THR A 237 -33.49 -17.54 6.49
N LEU A 238 -33.69 -17.08 5.26
CA LEU A 238 -34.04 -15.72 4.92
C LEU A 238 -35.48 -15.65 4.48
N TYR A 239 -36.19 -14.63 4.91
CA TYR A 239 -37.57 -14.34 4.53
C TYR A 239 -37.58 -13.09 3.65
N GLN A 240 -38.12 -13.19 2.44
CA GLN A 240 -38.42 -12.06 1.59
C GLN A 240 -39.81 -11.53 1.95
N MET A 241 -39.90 -10.31 2.37
CA MET A 241 -41.18 -9.66 2.68
C MET A 241 -41.84 -9.14 1.40
N VAL A 242 -43.16 -8.91 1.45
CA VAL A 242 -43.96 -8.40 0.31
C VAL A 242 -43.47 -7.03 -0.17
N ASP A 243 -42.90 -6.20 0.71
CA ASP A 243 -42.30 -4.92 0.40
C ASP A 243 -40.93 -5.02 -0.29
N GLY A 244 -40.42 -6.24 -0.50
CA GLY A 244 -39.12 -6.52 -1.10
C GLY A 244 -37.96 -6.55 -0.12
N THR A 245 -38.15 -6.23 1.15
CA THR A 245 -37.12 -6.35 2.17
C THR A 245 -36.78 -7.79 2.48
N VAL A 246 -35.53 -8.10 2.79
CA VAL A 246 -35.08 -9.45 3.18
C VAL A 246 -34.66 -9.40 4.63
N ILE A 247 -35.26 -10.24 5.46
CA ILE A 247 -34.96 -10.34 6.89
C ILE A 247 -34.47 -11.74 7.25
N SER A 248 -33.65 -11.84 8.29
CA SER A 248 -33.19 -13.11 8.83
C SER A 248 -34.23 -13.76 9.72
N LYS A 249 -34.11 -15.09 9.94
CA LYS A 249 -34.96 -15.84 10.86
C LYS A 249 -35.00 -15.21 12.26
N ALA A 250 -33.86 -14.83 12.80
CA ALA A 250 -33.80 -14.17 14.11
C ALA A 250 -34.62 -12.87 14.15
N ARG A 251 -34.50 -12.03 13.12
CA ARG A 251 -35.30 -10.80 13.02
C ARG A 251 -36.79 -11.07 12.78
N TYR A 252 -37.10 -12.11 12.03
CA TYR A 252 -38.49 -12.58 11.84
C TYR A 252 -39.08 -13.03 13.16
N ASP A 253 -38.37 -13.85 13.95
CA ASP A 253 -38.81 -14.37 15.25
C ASP A 253 -38.97 -13.20 16.26
N GLU A 254 -38.06 -12.23 16.30
CA GLU A 254 -38.20 -11.01 17.11
C GLU A 254 -39.47 -10.20 16.76
N LEU A 255 -39.76 -10.03 15.47
CA LEU A 255 -40.96 -9.31 15.02
C LEU A 255 -42.22 -10.07 15.36
N LYS A 256 -42.17 -11.38 15.30
CA LYS A 256 -43.29 -12.27 15.68
C LYS A 256 -43.57 -12.23 17.19
N GLU A 257 -42.53 -12.29 18.01
CA GLU A 257 -42.61 -12.14 19.48
C GLU A 257 -42.98 -10.72 19.89
N GLY A 258 -42.58 -9.71 19.11
CA GLY A 258 -42.93 -8.29 19.33
C GLY A 258 -44.38 -7.93 19.04
N GLY A 259 -45.23 -8.88 18.70
CA GLY A 259 -46.68 -8.71 18.56
C GLY A 259 -47.21 -8.47 17.14
N LEU A 260 -46.36 -8.60 16.10
CA LEU A 260 -46.81 -8.61 14.70
C LEU A 260 -47.39 -9.99 14.35
N LEU A 261 -48.60 -10.26 14.80
CA LEU A 261 -49.30 -11.57 14.64
C LEU A 261 -49.57 -11.97 13.17
N GLU A 262 -49.51 -11.01 12.23
CA GLU A 262 -49.75 -11.25 10.80
C GLU A 262 -48.44 -11.25 9.97
N ILE A 263 -47.28 -11.38 10.60
CA ILE A 263 -45.99 -11.37 9.88
C ILE A 263 -45.88 -12.49 8.85
N ASP A 264 -46.54 -13.65 9.10
CA ASP A 264 -46.57 -14.78 8.19
C ASP A 264 -47.24 -14.41 6.84
N SER A 265 -48.22 -13.51 6.84
CA SER A 265 -48.89 -13.01 5.63
C SER A 265 -48.07 -12.01 4.84
N LEU A 266 -47.04 -11.43 5.47
CA LEU A 266 -46.11 -10.48 4.85
C LEU A 266 -44.89 -11.18 4.24
N VAL A 267 -44.71 -12.48 4.43
CA VAL A 267 -43.63 -13.26 3.81
C VAL A 267 -44.04 -13.65 2.39
N LYS A 268 -43.25 -13.23 1.41
CA LYS A 268 -43.46 -13.56 0.00
C LYS A 268 -42.76 -14.85 -0.40
N ASP A 269 -41.54 -15.05 0.08
CA ASP A 269 -40.71 -16.21 -0.25
C ASP A 269 -39.71 -16.51 0.88
N THR A 270 -39.22 -17.74 0.93
CA THR A 270 -38.29 -18.22 1.96
C THR A 270 -37.12 -18.93 1.30
N ARG A 271 -35.94 -18.59 1.66
CA ARG A 271 -34.72 -19.20 1.12
C ARG A 271 -33.75 -19.61 2.23
N ASN A 272 -33.35 -20.88 2.21
CA ASN A 272 -32.24 -21.34 3.05
C ASN A 272 -30.91 -21.07 2.36
N ILE A 273 -30.00 -20.41 3.07
CA ILE A 273 -28.66 -20.09 2.62
C ILE A 273 -27.68 -20.66 3.64
N PRO A 274 -26.69 -21.44 3.23
CA PRO A 274 -25.61 -21.82 4.12
C PRO A 274 -24.82 -20.58 4.51
N LEU A 275 -24.80 -20.25 5.80
CA LEU A 275 -23.96 -19.22 6.38
C LEU A 275 -22.63 -19.86 6.76
N ARG A 276 -21.55 -19.43 6.13
CA ARG A 276 -20.19 -19.86 6.46
C ARG A 276 -19.69 -19.08 7.66
N LYS A 277 -19.40 -19.78 8.74
CA LYS A 277 -18.74 -19.26 9.94
C LYS A 277 -17.36 -19.87 10.04
N VAL A 278 -16.37 -19.05 10.35
CA VAL A 278 -15.00 -19.52 10.57
C VAL A 278 -14.76 -19.62 12.06
N MET A 279 -14.38 -20.79 12.51
CA MET A 279 -14.01 -21.03 13.91
C MET A 279 -12.50 -21.16 14.04
N CYS A 280 -11.94 -20.65 15.14
CA CYS A 280 -10.54 -20.74 15.44
C CYS A 280 -10.35 -21.35 16.84
N SER A 281 -9.55 -22.39 16.93
CA SER A 281 -9.16 -23.01 18.20
C SER A 281 -7.65 -23.23 18.25
N VAL A 282 -7.09 -23.40 19.42
CA VAL A 282 -5.71 -23.85 19.60
C VAL A 282 -5.74 -25.20 20.28
N VAL A 283 -5.11 -26.18 19.64
CA VAL A 283 -5.17 -27.58 20.07
C VAL A 283 -3.77 -28.15 20.25
N SER A 284 -3.63 -29.02 21.21
CA SER A 284 -2.53 -29.98 21.28
C SER A 284 -2.97 -31.31 20.66
N GLY A 285 -2.10 -32.31 20.62
CA GLY A 285 -2.48 -33.64 20.15
C GLY A 285 -3.63 -34.30 20.91
N ALA A 286 -3.96 -33.83 22.12
CA ALA A 286 -4.91 -34.49 23.04
C ALA A 286 -6.09 -33.62 23.47
N GLU A 287 -5.94 -32.29 23.53
CA GLU A 287 -6.96 -31.40 24.11
C GLU A 287 -6.98 -30.02 23.47
N TYR A 288 -8.07 -29.29 23.70
CA TYR A 288 -8.13 -27.86 23.42
C TYR A 288 -7.28 -27.09 24.41
N LEU A 289 -6.35 -26.30 23.92
CA LEU A 289 -5.60 -25.31 24.69
C LEU A 289 -6.38 -24.00 24.79
N GLU A 290 -7.01 -23.62 23.67
CA GLU A 290 -8.01 -22.56 23.60
C GLU A 290 -9.26 -23.08 22.90
N GLU A 291 -10.41 -22.87 23.56
CA GLU A 291 -11.71 -23.29 23.05
C GLU A 291 -12.02 -22.61 21.70
N PRO A 292 -12.84 -23.25 20.83
CA PRO A 292 -13.23 -22.67 19.57
C PRO A 292 -13.90 -21.31 19.75
N LYS A 293 -13.38 -20.30 19.04
CA LYS A 293 -13.91 -18.94 19.00
C LYS A 293 -14.30 -18.61 17.57
N GLU A 294 -15.42 -17.92 17.40
CA GLU A 294 -15.84 -17.45 16.10
C GLU A 294 -14.90 -16.33 15.62
N TRP A 295 -14.39 -16.48 14.41
CA TRP A 295 -13.66 -15.45 13.69
C TRP A 295 -14.65 -14.51 13.00
N LEU A 296 -14.36 -13.23 13.02
CA LEU A 296 -15.27 -12.23 12.44
C LEU A 296 -15.37 -12.31 10.91
N GLY A 297 -14.36 -12.85 10.23
CA GLY A 297 -14.30 -12.94 8.76
C GLY A 297 -15.01 -14.16 8.19
N LYS A 298 -15.40 -14.09 6.91
CA LYS A 298 -15.99 -15.19 6.14
C LYS A 298 -14.96 -16.20 5.64
N TYR A 299 -13.69 -15.83 5.64
CA TYR A 299 -12.60 -16.62 5.09
C TYR A 299 -11.60 -16.98 6.17
N ILE A 300 -10.94 -18.13 6.00
CA ILE A 300 -9.77 -18.48 6.81
C ILE A 300 -8.67 -17.43 6.51
N PRO A 301 -8.10 -16.77 7.53
CA PRO A 301 -7.18 -15.64 7.33
C PRO A 301 -5.76 -16.05 6.94
N ILE A 302 -5.64 -17.00 6.02
CA ILE A 302 -4.38 -17.51 5.49
C ILE A 302 -4.38 -17.30 3.99
N CYS A 303 -3.43 -16.54 3.49
CA CYS A 303 -3.24 -16.31 2.07
C CYS A 303 -2.06 -17.16 1.58
N VAL A 304 -2.27 -17.91 0.52
CA VAL A 304 -1.26 -18.79 -0.07
C VAL A 304 -0.74 -18.21 -1.38
N VAL A 305 0.57 -18.31 -1.57
CA VAL A 305 1.26 -17.98 -2.82
C VAL A 305 1.85 -19.27 -3.37
N TRP A 306 1.33 -19.72 -4.49
CA TRP A 306 1.80 -20.93 -5.16
C TRP A 306 3.01 -20.65 -6.05
N GLY A 307 3.88 -21.65 -6.19
CA GLY A 307 4.88 -21.73 -7.24
C GLY A 307 4.31 -22.36 -8.51
N ASN A 308 5.04 -23.32 -9.07
CA ASN A 308 4.51 -24.17 -10.12
C ASN A 308 3.61 -25.25 -9.54
N GLU A 309 2.49 -25.48 -10.18
CA GLU A 309 1.48 -26.47 -9.82
C GLU A 309 1.39 -27.52 -10.93
N VAL A 310 1.49 -28.79 -10.55
CA VAL A 310 1.42 -29.92 -11.48
C VAL A 310 0.53 -31.00 -10.89
N ASP A 311 -0.52 -31.36 -11.59
CA ASP A 311 -1.37 -32.49 -11.22
C ASP A 311 -0.70 -33.80 -11.69
N ILE A 312 -0.50 -34.72 -10.76
CA ILE A 312 0.04 -36.05 -11.01
C ILE A 312 -0.98 -37.07 -10.50
N GLU A 313 -1.75 -37.66 -11.40
CA GLU A 313 -2.74 -38.70 -11.10
C GLU A 313 -3.80 -38.25 -10.07
N GLY A 314 -4.19 -36.96 -10.10
CA GLY A 314 -5.18 -36.38 -9.19
C GLY A 314 -4.60 -35.87 -7.85
N LYS A 315 -3.28 -35.96 -7.67
CA LYS A 315 -2.57 -35.30 -6.57
C LYS A 315 -1.78 -34.12 -7.11
N VAL A 316 -2.10 -32.94 -6.60
CA VAL A 316 -1.38 -31.72 -6.99
C VAL A 316 -0.06 -31.64 -6.22
N SER A 317 1.02 -31.45 -6.95
CA SER A 317 2.36 -31.22 -6.40
C SER A 317 2.86 -29.83 -6.75
N HIS A 318 3.48 -29.19 -5.78
CA HIS A 318 3.97 -27.81 -5.90
C HIS A 318 5.51 -27.81 -5.90
N ASN A 319 6.10 -27.01 -6.79
CA ASN A 319 7.54 -26.86 -6.84
C ASN A 319 7.96 -25.42 -7.16
N GLY A 320 9.16 -25.05 -6.70
CA GLY A 320 9.83 -23.82 -7.07
C GLY A 320 10.81 -24.01 -8.22
N ILE A 321 11.57 -22.97 -8.53
CA ILE A 321 12.57 -22.98 -9.61
C ILE A 321 13.80 -23.85 -9.29
N ILE A 322 14.03 -24.17 -8.01
CA ILE A 322 15.20 -24.95 -7.59
C ILE A 322 15.08 -26.37 -8.04
N ARG A 323 13.92 -27.00 -7.84
CA ARG A 323 13.73 -28.45 -8.09
C ARG A 323 14.15 -28.89 -9.49
N PRO A 324 13.69 -28.27 -10.60
CA PRO A 324 14.10 -28.67 -11.94
C PRO A 324 15.55 -28.36 -12.25
N ALA A 325 16.20 -27.45 -11.56
CA ALA A 325 17.57 -27.02 -11.81
C ALA A 325 18.63 -27.76 -10.95
N LYS A 326 18.21 -28.61 -9.99
CA LYS A 326 19.12 -29.26 -9.02
C LYS A 326 20.20 -30.09 -9.71
N ASP A 327 19.85 -30.89 -10.70
CA ASP A 327 20.80 -31.83 -11.32
C ASP A 327 21.83 -31.09 -12.17
N ALA A 328 21.41 -30.08 -12.92
CA ALA A 328 22.31 -29.20 -13.65
C ALA A 328 23.26 -28.43 -12.71
N GLN A 329 22.77 -27.95 -11.58
CA GLN A 329 23.59 -27.29 -10.56
C GLN A 329 24.56 -28.25 -9.88
N ARG A 330 24.18 -29.51 -9.60
CA ARG A 330 25.07 -30.54 -9.08
C ARG A 330 26.16 -30.86 -10.07
N LEU A 331 25.85 -31.04 -11.36
CA LEU A 331 26.80 -31.26 -12.41
C LEU A 331 27.82 -30.12 -12.54
N TYR A 332 27.34 -28.89 -12.49
CA TYR A 332 28.21 -27.70 -12.47
C TYR A 332 29.19 -27.74 -11.30
N ASN A 333 28.74 -28.03 -10.08
CA ASN A 333 29.58 -28.12 -8.89
C ASN A 333 30.60 -29.26 -9.00
N TYR A 334 30.17 -30.39 -9.56
CA TYR A 334 31.04 -31.54 -9.80
C TYR A 334 32.19 -31.17 -10.76
N SER A 335 31.86 -30.60 -11.91
CA SER A 335 32.85 -30.19 -12.92
C SER A 335 33.76 -29.10 -12.39
N ARG A 336 33.23 -28.13 -11.61
CA ARG A 336 34.03 -27.08 -10.96
C ARG A 336 35.01 -27.66 -9.95
N SER A 337 34.58 -28.64 -9.14
CA SER A 337 35.42 -29.33 -8.15
C SER A 337 36.49 -30.17 -8.84
N ALA A 338 36.14 -30.90 -9.87
CA ALA A 338 37.09 -31.71 -10.64
C ALA A 338 38.15 -30.85 -11.35
N PHE A 339 37.72 -29.70 -11.89
CA PHE A 339 38.63 -28.72 -12.48
C PHE A 339 39.63 -28.17 -11.45
N ALA A 340 39.14 -27.74 -10.28
CA ALA A 340 39.98 -27.23 -9.20
C ALA A 340 40.98 -28.29 -8.70
N GLU A 341 40.53 -29.54 -8.56
CA GLU A 341 41.40 -30.67 -8.19
C GLU A 341 42.51 -30.87 -9.24
N ARG A 342 42.13 -30.83 -10.52
CA ARG A 342 43.08 -31.02 -11.61
C ARG A 342 44.13 -29.92 -11.65
N VAL A 343 43.71 -28.65 -11.50
CA VAL A 343 44.60 -27.49 -11.41
C VAL A 343 45.56 -27.62 -10.21
N ALA A 344 45.06 -28.07 -9.06
CA ALA A 344 45.89 -28.27 -7.86
C ALA A 344 46.91 -29.41 -7.98
N LEU A 345 46.61 -30.43 -8.77
CA LEU A 345 47.53 -31.59 -9.01
C LEU A 345 48.53 -31.32 -10.12
N THR A 346 48.30 -30.42 -11.04
CA THR A 346 49.18 -30.11 -12.18
C THR A 346 50.62 -29.76 -11.76
N PRO A 347 50.86 -28.91 -10.73
CA PRO A 347 52.22 -28.60 -10.28
C PRO A 347 52.94 -29.79 -9.64
N LYS A 348 52.23 -30.84 -9.21
CA LYS A 348 52.73 -32.00 -8.47
C LYS A 348 52.97 -33.19 -9.39
N ALA A 349 53.31 -32.96 -10.65
CA ALA A 349 53.60 -34.01 -11.59
C ALA A 349 54.80 -34.85 -11.11
N PRO A 350 54.67 -36.18 -11.01
CA PRO A 350 55.72 -37.01 -10.51
C PRO A 350 56.90 -37.12 -11.54
N TRP A 351 58.07 -37.29 -11.00
CA TRP A 351 59.26 -37.62 -11.79
C TRP A 351 59.44 -39.10 -11.92
N LEU A 352 59.74 -39.56 -13.10
CA LEU A 352 60.14 -40.94 -13.37
C LEU A 352 61.64 -40.97 -13.37
N ALA A 353 62.26 -41.67 -12.44
CA ALA A 353 63.66 -41.85 -12.29
C ALA A 353 64.00 -43.40 -12.10
N ALA A 354 65.07 -43.87 -12.65
CA ALA A 354 65.52 -45.23 -12.34
C ALA A 354 66.19 -45.26 -10.97
N GLU A 355 66.09 -46.38 -10.31
CA GLU A 355 66.73 -46.64 -9.03
C GLU A 355 68.24 -46.26 -9.08
N GLY A 356 68.72 -45.53 -8.05
CA GLY A 356 70.06 -45.01 -7.97
C GLY A 356 70.34 -43.70 -8.70
N GLN A 357 69.41 -43.16 -9.50
CA GLN A 357 69.60 -41.86 -10.19
C GLN A 357 69.50 -40.62 -9.31
N VAL A 358 68.66 -40.67 -8.29
CA VAL A 358 68.32 -39.49 -7.48
C VAL A 358 68.74 -39.60 -6.01
N GLU A 359 69.27 -40.76 -5.59
CA GLU A 359 69.60 -41.08 -4.20
C GLU A 359 70.56 -40.08 -3.55
N ASP A 360 71.57 -39.59 -4.29
CA ASP A 360 72.58 -38.64 -3.78
C ASP A 360 72.00 -37.20 -3.68
N TYR A 361 70.82 -36.94 -4.23
CA TYR A 361 70.16 -35.62 -4.34
C TYR A 361 68.70 -35.65 -3.91
N GLU A 362 68.34 -36.57 -3.04
CA GLU A 362 66.94 -36.76 -2.57
C GLU A 362 66.26 -35.45 -2.11
N ASN A 363 66.96 -34.59 -1.41
CA ASN A 363 66.41 -33.32 -0.92
C ASN A 363 65.99 -32.40 -2.08
N GLU A 364 66.80 -32.34 -3.16
CA GLU A 364 66.46 -31.52 -4.35
C GLU A 364 65.25 -32.09 -5.10
N TRP A 365 65.20 -33.41 -5.21
CA TRP A 365 64.13 -34.11 -5.94
C TRP A 365 62.83 -34.14 -5.13
N ASN A 366 62.90 -34.29 -3.81
CA ASN A 366 61.71 -34.26 -2.96
C ASN A 366 61.06 -32.86 -2.91
N THR A 367 61.88 -31.82 -3.05
CA THR A 367 61.37 -30.43 -3.08
C THR A 367 61.16 -29.90 -4.50
N ALA A 368 61.46 -30.65 -5.57
CA ALA A 368 61.40 -30.21 -6.95
C ALA A 368 60.02 -29.74 -7.44
N ASN A 369 58.93 -30.12 -6.75
CA ASN A 369 57.55 -29.65 -7.03
C ASN A 369 57.09 -28.54 -6.09
N THR A 370 57.86 -28.19 -5.05
CA THR A 370 57.49 -27.21 -4.04
C THR A 370 58.42 -25.99 -4.03
N GLU A 371 59.70 -26.20 -4.41
CA GLU A 371 60.71 -25.16 -4.44
C GLU A 371 61.22 -24.93 -5.88
N SER A 372 61.65 -23.72 -6.17
CA SER A 372 62.22 -23.38 -7.49
C SER A 372 63.72 -23.66 -7.51
N HIS A 373 64.11 -24.82 -8.01
CA HIS A 373 65.49 -25.18 -8.21
C HIS A 373 65.96 -24.75 -9.60
N SER A 374 67.11 -24.05 -9.70
CA SER A 374 67.68 -23.64 -10.98
C SER A 374 68.27 -24.82 -11.76
N VAL A 375 68.69 -25.86 -11.05
CA VAL A 375 69.26 -27.11 -11.62
C VAL A 375 68.88 -28.31 -10.74
N LEU A 376 68.36 -29.36 -11.32
CA LEU A 376 68.18 -30.64 -10.65
C LEU A 376 69.31 -31.61 -11.08
N ARG A 377 70.07 -32.04 -10.09
CA ARG A 377 71.22 -32.92 -10.33
C ARG A 377 70.76 -34.40 -10.29
N TYR A 378 71.37 -35.23 -11.17
CA TYR A 378 71.09 -36.64 -11.16
C TYR A 378 72.42 -37.44 -11.43
N LYS A 379 72.43 -38.67 -11.02
CA LYS A 379 73.57 -39.59 -11.23
C LYS A 379 73.34 -40.41 -12.51
N PRO A 380 74.24 -40.39 -13.51
CA PRO A 380 74.09 -41.24 -14.67
C PRO A 380 74.26 -42.71 -14.24
N THR A 381 73.23 -43.50 -14.46
CA THR A 381 73.20 -44.97 -14.18
C THR A 381 73.12 -45.75 -15.47
N SER A 382 73.62 -46.97 -15.45
CA SER A 382 73.50 -47.88 -16.60
C SER A 382 72.81 -49.17 -16.14
N LEU A 383 71.94 -49.73 -16.97
CA LEU A 383 71.29 -51.01 -16.79
C LEU A 383 71.75 -51.92 -17.89
N ASN A 384 72.35 -53.10 -17.50
CA ASN A 384 72.93 -54.09 -18.47
C ASN A 384 73.90 -53.46 -19.48
N GLY A 385 74.69 -52.45 -19.08
CA GLY A 385 75.68 -51.81 -19.96
C GLY A 385 75.13 -50.70 -20.88
N GLN A 386 73.84 -50.43 -20.86
CA GLN A 386 73.23 -49.31 -21.60
C GLN A 386 72.92 -48.16 -20.68
N PRO A 387 73.19 -46.89 -21.07
CA PRO A 387 72.89 -45.75 -20.27
C PRO A 387 71.36 -45.56 -20.13
N VAL A 388 70.90 -45.37 -18.90
CA VAL A 388 69.50 -45.06 -18.63
C VAL A 388 69.27 -43.61 -18.96
N PRO A 389 68.14 -43.25 -19.60
CA PRO A 389 67.81 -41.84 -19.87
C PRO A 389 67.69 -41.03 -18.58
N PRO A 390 67.96 -39.70 -18.63
CA PRO A 390 67.83 -38.82 -17.46
C PRO A 390 66.40 -38.83 -16.88
N PRO A 391 66.23 -38.52 -15.58
CA PRO A 391 64.91 -38.45 -14.98
C PRO A 391 63.97 -37.56 -15.79
N GLN A 392 62.78 -38.08 -16.09
CA GLN A 392 61.80 -37.39 -16.91
C GLN A 392 60.60 -37.02 -16.06
N ARG A 393 60.13 -35.85 -16.27
CA ARG A 393 58.84 -35.39 -15.67
C ARG A 393 57.69 -36.02 -16.46
N ILE A 394 56.82 -36.71 -15.78
CA ILE A 394 55.58 -37.16 -16.41
C ILE A 394 54.79 -35.93 -16.70
N ASN A 395 54.62 -35.55 -17.95
CA ASN A 395 53.78 -34.43 -18.28
C ASN A 395 52.38 -34.64 -17.69
N PRO A 396 51.87 -33.72 -16.89
CA PRO A 396 50.50 -33.81 -16.49
C PRO A 396 49.65 -33.80 -17.75
N SER A 397 48.65 -34.67 -17.82
CA SER A 397 47.69 -34.61 -18.92
C SER A 397 47.12 -33.20 -18.95
N ASP A 398 47.05 -32.59 -20.13
CA ASP A 398 46.46 -31.28 -20.34
C ASP A 398 45.11 -31.17 -19.62
N ILE A 399 44.81 -30.00 -19.09
CA ILE A 399 43.50 -29.76 -18.49
C ILE A 399 42.47 -29.95 -19.60
N PRO A 400 41.59 -30.95 -19.50
CA PRO A 400 40.65 -31.24 -20.59
C PRO A 400 39.76 -30.00 -20.80
N GLN A 401 39.78 -29.45 -22.01
CA GLN A 401 38.87 -28.35 -22.40
C GLN A 401 37.40 -28.70 -22.19
N GLY A 402 37.08 -30.02 -22.14
CA GLY A 402 35.76 -30.54 -21.83
C GLY A 402 35.19 -30.04 -20.50
N PHE A 403 36.01 -29.78 -19.46
CA PHE A 403 35.47 -29.22 -18.19
C PHE A 403 34.91 -27.79 -18.34
N GLN A 404 35.54 -26.97 -19.21
CA GLN A 404 35.02 -25.65 -19.49
C GLN A 404 33.73 -25.71 -20.31
N ALA A 405 33.68 -26.56 -21.30
CA ALA A 405 32.51 -26.81 -22.12
C ALA A 405 31.35 -27.34 -21.26
N ASP A 406 31.61 -28.31 -20.37
CA ASP A 406 30.61 -28.91 -19.50
C ASP A 406 30.06 -27.89 -18.47
N MET A 407 30.89 -27.01 -17.91
CA MET A 407 30.45 -25.93 -17.05
C MET A 407 29.55 -24.95 -17.80
N GLN A 408 29.87 -24.62 -19.07
CA GLN A 408 29.02 -23.71 -19.86
C GLN A 408 27.70 -24.38 -20.25
N ILE A 409 27.72 -25.67 -20.60
CA ILE A 409 26.51 -26.45 -20.88
C ILE A 409 25.65 -26.53 -19.64
N SER A 410 26.22 -26.87 -18.47
CA SER A 410 25.46 -26.93 -17.20
C SER A 410 24.85 -25.57 -16.81
N GLU A 411 25.54 -24.48 -17.09
CA GLU A 411 25.00 -23.13 -16.85
C GLU A 411 23.83 -22.83 -17.80
N HIS A 412 23.92 -23.25 -19.05
CA HIS A 412 22.83 -23.15 -20.02
C HIS A 412 21.63 -24.04 -19.65
N ASP A 413 21.91 -25.27 -19.17
CA ASP A 413 20.88 -26.19 -18.69
C ASP A 413 20.13 -25.63 -17.47
N ILE A 414 20.84 -24.95 -16.53
CA ILE A 414 20.21 -24.24 -15.41
C ILE A 414 19.28 -23.16 -15.94
N GLN A 415 19.73 -22.33 -16.90
CA GLN A 415 18.91 -21.28 -17.50
C GLN A 415 17.68 -21.86 -18.20
N GLY A 416 17.86 -22.95 -18.96
CA GLY A 416 16.77 -23.65 -19.65
C GLY A 416 15.75 -24.26 -18.69
N ALA A 417 16.20 -24.88 -17.59
CA ALA A 417 15.35 -25.52 -16.60
C ALA A 417 14.51 -24.46 -15.81
N ILE A 418 15.08 -23.28 -15.60
CA ILE A 418 14.40 -22.17 -14.89
C ILE A 418 13.54 -21.33 -15.85
N GLY A 419 13.85 -21.31 -17.15
CA GLY A 419 13.20 -20.45 -18.13
C GLY A 419 13.70 -19.00 -18.11
N MET A 420 14.82 -18.71 -17.43
CA MET A 420 15.42 -17.36 -17.34
C MET A 420 16.79 -17.35 -18.02
N TYR A 421 16.92 -16.51 -19.04
CA TYR A 421 18.16 -16.40 -19.82
C TYR A 421 18.96 -15.15 -19.43
N ALA A 422 20.19 -15.04 -19.89
CA ALA A 422 21.12 -13.97 -19.58
C ALA A 422 20.55 -12.56 -19.89
N ALA A 423 19.61 -12.45 -20.81
CA ALA A 423 18.92 -11.20 -21.15
C ALA A 423 18.08 -10.65 -20.00
N SER A 424 17.36 -11.53 -19.28
CA SER A 424 16.57 -11.16 -18.10
C SER A 424 17.43 -10.74 -16.91
N LEU A 425 18.68 -11.19 -16.86
CA LEU A 425 19.66 -10.87 -15.81
C LEU A 425 20.47 -9.60 -16.09
N GLY A 426 20.10 -8.80 -17.12
CA GLY A 426 20.80 -7.56 -17.45
C GLY A 426 22.16 -7.76 -18.11
N ALA A 427 22.42 -8.91 -18.72
CA ALA A 427 23.67 -9.10 -19.47
C ALA A 427 23.80 -8.10 -20.62
N PRO A 428 25.01 -7.55 -20.89
CA PRO A 428 25.23 -6.60 -21.96
C PRO A 428 24.82 -7.18 -23.30
N SER A 429 23.99 -6.46 -24.04
CA SER A 429 23.55 -6.85 -25.39
C SER A 429 24.15 -5.92 -26.44
N ASN A 430 24.20 -6.39 -27.67
CA ASN A 430 24.64 -5.59 -28.82
C ASN A 430 23.59 -4.55 -29.27
N GLU A 431 22.47 -4.51 -28.62
CA GLU A 431 21.38 -3.60 -28.95
C GLU A 431 21.66 -2.20 -28.42
N ARG A 432 21.52 -1.20 -29.31
CA ARG A 432 21.80 0.21 -29.01
C ARG A 432 20.55 1.05 -28.77
N SER A 433 19.37 0.47 -28.94
CA SER A 433 18.09 1.18 -28.75
C SER A 433 17.46 0.79 -27.42
N GLY A 434 17.16 1.78 -26.57
CA GLY A 434 16.46 1.56 -25.30
C GLY A 434 15.15 0.79 -25.47
N LYS A 435 14.41 1.02 -26.56
CA LYS A 435 13.17 0.31 -26.88
C LYS A 435 13.39 -1.19 -27.18
N ALA A 436 14.50 -1.54 -27.86
CA ALA A 436 14.84 -2.92 -28.13
C ALA A 436 15.32 -3.66 -26.87
N ILE A 437 16.04 -2.96 -25.99
CA ILE A 437 16.45 -3.48 -24.67
C ILE A 437 15.21 -3.78 -23.80
N MET A 438 14.26 -2.84 -23.73
CA MET A 438 13.01 -3.03 -22.96
C MET A 438 12.15 -4.16 -23.56
N ALA A 439 12.04 -4.27 -24.88
CA ALA A 439 11.29 -5.36 -25.52
C ALA A 439 11.87 -6.73 -25.19
N ARG A 440 13.21 -6.85 -25.21
CA ARG A 440 13.93 -8.09 -24.88
C ARG A 440 13.83 -8.43 -23.39
N GLN A 441 13.84 -7.44 -22.52
CA GLN A 441 13.64 -7.62 -21.08
C GLN A 441 12.23 -8.16 -20.80
N ARG A 442 11.20 -7.59 -21.44
CA ARG A 442 9.82 -8.10 -21.36
C ARG A 442 9.67 -9.53 -21.85
N GLU A 443 10.38 -9.91 -22.90
CA GLU A 443 10.33 -11.28 -23.43
C GLU A 443 11.03 -12.27 -22.47
N GLY A 444 12.11 -11.84 -21.80
CA GLY A 444 12.80 -12.63 -20.79
C GLY A 444 11.98 -12.86 -19.52
N ASP A 445 11.11 -11.90 -19.14
CA ASP A 445 10.33 -11.97 -17.91
C ASP A 445 9.09 -12.87 -18.03
N THR A 446 8.72 -13.29 -19.25
CA THR A 446 7.53 -14.13 -19.47
C THR A 446 7.64 -15.52 -18.84
N GLY A 447 8.84 -16.08 -18.73
CA GLY A 447 9.07 -17.43 -18.17
C GLY A 447 8.72 -17.56 -16.68
N THR A 448 8.79 -16.46 -15.92
CA THR A 448 8.56 -16.42 -14.47
C THR A 448 7.35 -15.60 -14.06
N PHE A 449 6.59 -15.11 -15.04
CA PHE A 449 5.43 -14.23 -14.79
C PHE A 449 4.37 -14.88 -13.90
N HIS A 450 4.19 -16.20 -13.95
CA HIS A 450 3.20 -16.92 -13.14
C HIS A 450 3.44 -16.77 -11.63
N TYR A 451 4.70 -16.59 -11.16
CA TYR A 451 4.95 -16.32 -9.73
C TYR A 451 4.35 -15.00 -9.29
N HIS A 452 4.44 -13.96 -10.14
CA HIS A 452 3.84 -12.67 -9.87
C HIS A 452 2.31 -12.71 -9.96
N ASP A 453 1.78 -13.47 -10.92
CA ASP A 453 0.32 -13.64 -11.05
C ASP A 453 -0.25 -14.37 -9.84
N ASN A 454 0.42 -15.41 -9.35
CA ASN A 454 0.03 -16.11 -8.13
C ASN A 454 0.11 -15.21 -6.89
N LEU A 455 1.14 -14.37 -6.77
CA LEU A 455 1.20 -13.36 -5.72
C LEU A 455 0.04 -12.36 -5.83
N ASN A 456 -0.29 -11.90 -7.02
CA ASN A 456 -1.42 -10.99 -7.26
C ASN A 456 -2.75 -11.62 -6.85
N ARG A 457 -2.95 -12.93 -7.11
CA ARG A 457 -4.13 -13.68 -6.65
C ARG A 457 -4.20 -13.74 -5.14
N ALA A 458 -3.10 -14.05 -4.47
CA ALA A 458 -3.01 -14.07 -3.01
C ALA A 458 -3.28 -12.69 -2.39
N ILE A 459 -2.75 -11.61 -2.95
CA ILE A 459 -3.00 -10.24 -2.48
C ILE A 459 -4.46 -9.82 -2.75
N ARG A 460 -5.07 -10.27 -3.86
CA ARG A 460 -6.50 -10.06 -4.11
C ARG A 460 -7.35 -10.73 -3.04
N HIS A 461 -7.02 -11.98 -2.69
CA HIS A 461 -7.71 -12.70 -1.63
C HIS A 461 -7.51 -12.01 -0.27
N CYS A 462 -6.30 -11.56 0.04
CA CYS A 462 -6.01 -10.73 1.21
C CYS A 462 -6.89 -9.48 1.26
N GLY A 463 -7.02 -8.77 0.15
CA GLY A 463 -7.91 -7.62 0.03
C GLY A 463 -9.38 -7.96 0.31
N ARG A 464 -9.87 -9.10 -0.21
CA ARG A 464 -11.24 -9.60 0.09
C ARG A 464 -11.43 -9.89 1.57
N ILE A 465 -10.47 -10.53 2.22
CA ILE A 465 -10.51 -10.79 3.67
C ILE A 465 -10.53 -9.48 4.45
N ILE A 466 -9.68 -8.52 4.10
CA ILE A 466 -9.60 -7.22 4.79
C ILE A 466 -10.89 -6.42 4.60
N VAL A 467 -11.44 -6.34 3.37
CA VAL A 467 -12.68 -5.62 3.09
C VAL A 467 -13.87 -6.25 3.82
N ASP A 468 -13.90 -7.58 3.99
CA ASP A 468 -14.92 -8.26 4.80
C ASP A 468 -14.77 -7.98 6.31
N LEU A 469 -13.52 -7.82 6.80
CA LEU A 469 -13.23 -7.55 8.21
C LEU A 469 -13.41 -6.07 8.59
N ILE A 470 -13.15 -5.14 7.68
CA ILE A 470 -13.21 -3.69 7.96
C ILE A 470 -14.52 -3.30 8.67
N PRO A 471 -15.73 -3.58 8.16
CA PRO A 471 -16.97 -3.15 8.81
C PRO A 471 -17.23 -3.81 10.16
N LYS A 472 -16.57 -4.93 10.46
CA LYS A 472 -16.75 -5.71 11.69
C LYS A 472 -15.77 -5.33 12.80
N ILE A 473 -14.63 -4.76 12.42
CA ILE A 473 -13.55 -4.37 13.35
C ILE A 473 -13.57 -2.87 13.57
N TYR A 474 -13.92 -2.09 12.53
CA TYR A 474 -14.06 -0.63 12.61
C TYR A 474 -15.52 -0.27 12.92
N ASP A 475 -16.09 -0.88 13.96
CA ASP A 475 -17.49 -0.79 14.38
C ASP A 475 -17.79 0.35 15.37
N SER A 476 -16.77 1.12 15.79
CA SER A 476 -16.87 2.25 16.71
C SER A 476 -16.79 3.60 15.99
N LYS A 477 -17.37 4.64 16.63
CA LYS A 477 -17.18 6.02 16.17
C LYS A 477 -15.75 6.46 16.41
N ARG A 478 -14.95 6.51 15.37
CA ARG A 478 -13.54 6.91 15.47
C ARG A 478 -13.06 7.60 14.20
N VAL A 479 -11.98 8.33 14.31
CA VAL A 479 -11.24 8.85 13.16
C VAL A 479 -10.13 7.85 12.83
N VAL A 480 -10.12 7.39 11.60
CA VAL A 480 -9.13 6.45 11.10
C VAL A 480 -8.22 7.15 10.10
N ARG A 481 -6.93 6.89 10.22
CA ARG A 481 -5.95 7.38 9.27
C ARG A 481 -6.07 6.58 7.96
N ILE A 482 -6.13 7.30 6.84
CA ILE A 482 -6.14 6.72 5.50
C ILE A 482 -4.89 7.14 4.76
N MET A 483 -4.48 6.33 3.80
CA MET A 483 -3.30 6.63 2.96
C MET A 483 -3.71 6.61 1.48
N GLY A 484 -3.44 7.70 0.78
CA GLY A 484 -3.64 7.79 -0.67
C GLY A 484 -2.64 6.93 -1.45
N TYR A 485 -2.92 6.71 -2.73
CA TYR A 485 -2.00 5.99 -3.63
C TYR A 485 -0.67 6.73 -3.83
N ASP A 486 -0.67 8.04 -3.67
CA ASP A 486 0.49 8.92 -3.73
C ASP A 486 1.28 8.98 -2.41
N GLY A 487 0.84 8.25 -1.37
CA GLY A 487 1.44 8.25 -0.04
C GLY A 487 0.97 9.42 0.85
N THR A 488 0.04 10.26 0.38
CA THR A 488 -0.54 11.30 1.21
C THR A 488 -1.33 10.70 2.36
N ILE A 489 -1.17 11.27 3.55
CA ILE A 489 -1.87 10.83 4.74
C ILE A 489 -3.11 11.71 4.90
N GLY A 490 -4.27 11.07 4.99
CA GLY A 490 -5.55 11.71 5.28
C GLY A 490 -6.21 11.09 6.52
N GLU A 491 -7.33 11.65 6.92
CA GLU A 491 -8.15 11.16 8.03
C GLU A 491 -9.59 10.99 7.55
N ALA A 492 -10.25 9.91 7.97
CA ALA A 492 -11.66 9.65 7.71
C ALA A 492 -12.41 9.46 9.02
N ALA A 493 -13.50 10.17 9.19
CA ALA A 493 -14.38 10.01 10.35
C ALA A 493 -15.38 8.88 10.06
N LEU A 494 -15.39 7.87 10.92
CA LEU A 494 -16.26 6.72 10.82
C LEU A 494 -17.39 6.82 11.84
N ASN A 495 -18.61 6.48 11.41
CA ASN A 495 -19.77 6.35 12.28
C ASN A 495 -20.68 5.23 11.74
N PRO A 496 -20.76 4.09 12.42
CA PRO A 496 -21.60 2.96 11.99
C PRO A 496 -23.10 3.22 12.14
N ASP A 497 -23.53 4.24 12.89
CA ASP A 497 -24.93 4.52 13.16
C ASP A 497 -25.66 5.27 12.03
N ILE A 498 -24.94 5.76 11.02
CA ILE A 498 -25.58 6.45 9.89
C ILE A 498 -26.19 5.43 8.93
N PRO A 499 -27.43 5.68 8.40
CA PRO A 499 -28.14 4.72 7.56
C PRO A 499 -27.57 4.63 6.12
N THR A 500 -26.76 5.57 5.71
CA THR A 500 -26.15 5.65 4.37
C THR A 500 -24.64 5.40 4.45
N SER A 501 -24.04 4.99 3.33
CA SER A 501 -22.58 4.75 3.25
C SER A 501 -21.75 5.99 3.54
N SER A 502 -22.26 7.18 3.18
CA SER A 502 -21.64 8.45 3.52
C SER A 502 -22.68 9.51 3.87
N GLN A 503 -22.36 10.42 4.78
CA GLN A 503 -23.21 11.54 5.17
C GLN A 503 -22.37 12.76 5.53
N LYS A 504 -22.81 13.93 5.06
CA LYS A 504 -22.17 15.20 5.42
C LYS A 504 -22.71 15.71 6.75
N GLN A 505 -21.82 15.92 7.73
CA GLN A 505 -22.14 16.54 8.99
C GLN A 505 -21.33 17.83 9.17
N GLY A 506 -21.94 18.97 8.90
CA GLY A 506 -21.24 20.25 8.85
C GLY A 506 -20.25 20.32 7.67
N LEU A 507 -18.96 20.51 7.96
CA LEU A 507 -17.88 20.54 6.98
C LEU A 507 -17.20 19.19 6.77
N GLN A 508 -17.47 18.18 7.60
CA GLN A 508 -16.86 16.87 7.53
C GLN A 508 -17.79 15.84 6.88
N MET A 509 -17.20 14.95 6.08
CA MET A 509 -17.85 13.73 5.60
C MET A 509 -17.67 12.63 6.64
N ILE A 510 -18.73 11.93 6.96
CA ILE A 510 -18.72 10.78 7.86
C ILE A 510 -19.13 9.55 7.07
N TYR A 511 -18.45 8.43 7.31
CA TYR A 511 -18.61 7.22 6.54
C TYR A 511 -19.09 6.06 7.40
N ASN A 512 -20.00 5.25 6.85
CA ASN A 512 -20.39 3.95 7.40
C ASN A 512 -19.88 2.86 6.46
N LEU A 513 -18.90 2.11 6.91
CA LEU A 513 -18.25 1.06 6.13
C LEU A 513 -19.07 -0.24 6.05
N GLY A 514 -20.14 -0.34 6.84
CA GLY A 514 -21.05 -1.49 6.86
C GLY A 514 -22.17 -1.43 5.82
N VAL A 515 -22.36 -0.30 5.12
CA VAL A 515 -23.41 -0.10 4.14
C VAL A 515 -22.84 -0.22 2.72
N GLY A 516 -23.49 -1.06 1.90
CA GLY A 516 -23.09 -1.33 0.53
C GLY A 516 -22.16 -2.55 0.41
N THR A 517 -22.06 -3.07 -0.81
CA THR A 517 -21.19 -4.20 -1.16
C THR A 517 -20.02 -3.69 -2.00
N TYR A 518 -18.81 -4.10 -1.62
CA TYR A 518 -17.58 -3.67 -2.27
C TYR A 518 -16.81 -4.88 -2.78
N ASP A 519 -16.23 -4.76 -3.97
CA ASP A 519 -15.35 -5.78 -4.56
C ASP A 519 -13.91 -5.28 -4.61
N VAL A 520 -13.00 -6.25 -4.64
CA VAL A 520 -11.56 -6.01 -4.63
C VAL A 520 -10.96 -6.39 -5.98
N THR A 521 -10.30 -5.43 -6.58
CA THR A 521 -9.46 -5.65 -7.75
C THR A 521 -8.01 -5.35 -7.42
N VAL A 522 -7.09 -6.12 -8.01
CA VAL A 522 -5.65 -5.86 -7.87
C VAL A 522 -5.15 -5.37 -9.21
N THR A 523 -4.54 -4.21 -9.19
CA THR A 523 -3.81 -3.67 -10.35
C THR A 523 -2.33 -3.93 -10.15
N SER A 524 -1.77 -4.78 -11.01
CA SER A 524 -0.32 -4.92 -11.14
C SER A 524 0.19 -3.80 -12.03
N GLY A 525 1.18 -3.09 -11.60
CA GLY A 525 1.81 -2.03 -12.36
C GLY A 525 3.10 -1.57 -11.67
N PRO A 526 3.92 -0.79 -12.36
CA PRO A 526 5.11 -0.20 -11.75
C PRO A 526 4.73 0.55 -10.47
N SER A 527 5.65 0.58 -9.49
CA SER A 527 5.45 1.34 -8.26
C SER A 527 5.11 2.80 -8.58
N TYR A 528 4.45 3.50 -7.63
CA TYR A 528 4.14 4.93 -7.81
C TYR A 528 5.37 5.74 -8.26
N ASN A 529 6.54 5.44 -7.71
CA ASN A 529 7.78 6.11 -8.09
C ASN A 529 8.19 5.80 -9.53
N THR A 530 8.03 4.55 -9.98
CA THR A 530 8.33 4.16 -11.37
C THR A 530 7.32 4.77 -12.36
N LEU A 531 6.01 4.73 -12.03
CA LEU A 531 4.97 5.40 -12.81
C LEU A 531 5.21 6.91 -12.91
N ARG A 532 5.65 7.52 -11.81
CA ARG A 532 6.02 8.93 -11.74
C ARG A 532 7.24 9.24 -12.62
N GLN A 533 8.24 8.36 -12.66
CA GLN A 533 9.38 8.47 -13.58
C GLN A 533 8.96 8.33 -15.04
N GLU A 534 8.17 7.32 -15.39
CA GLU A 534 7.66 7.12 -16.76
C GLU A 534 6.79 8.29 -17.20
N ALA A 535 5.94 8.83 -16.32
CA ALA A 535 5.15 10.02 -16.59
C ALA A 535 6.06 11.23 -16.84
N ASN A 536 7.11 11.41 -16.03
CA ASN A 536 8.09 12.48 -16.23
C ASN A 536 8.80 12.38 -17.59
N GLU A 537 9.29 11.19 -17.95
CA GLU A 537 9.95 10.97 -19.24
C GLU A 537 8.99 11.21 -20.41
N SER A 538 7.75 10.73 -20.29
CA SER A 538 6.73 10.94 -21.32
C SER A 538 6.36 12.42 -21.46
N MET A 539 6.22 13.15 -20.35
CA MET A 539 5.95 14.59 -20.34
C MET A 539 7.16 15.38 -20.88
N ASP A 540 8.38 15.02 -20.51
CA ASP A 540 9.61 15.64 -21.01
C ASP A 540 9.75 15.44 -22.54
N MET A 541 9.44 14.25 -23.07
CA MET A 541 9.39 13.99 -24.52
C MET A 541 8.30 14.82 -25.22
N ALA A 542 7.13 14.94 -24.62
CA ALA A 542 6.04 15.77 -25.17
C ALA A 542 6.44 17.26 -25.21
N LEU A 543 7.13 17.75 -24.18
CA LEU A 543 7.65 19.12 -24.12
C LEU A 543 8.78 19.37 -25.14
N GLN A 544 9.66 18.38 -25.36
CA GLN A 544 10.68 18.47 -26.41
C GLN A 544 10.07 18.54 -27.80
N ALA A 545 8.97 17.79 -28.04
CA ALA A 545 8.25 17.82 -29.31
C ALA A 545 7.48 19.14 -29.51
N ASN A 546 6.92 19.70 -28.44
CA ASN A 546 6.18 20.98 -28.52
C ASN A 546 6.38 21.79 -27.19
N PRO A 547 7.33 22.73 -27.19
CA PRO A 547 7.63 23.56 -25.99
C PRO A 547 6.44 24.41 -25.51
N ASN A 548 5.47 24.72 -26.40
CA ASN A 548 4.29 25.50 -26.02
C ASN A 548 3.35 24.76 -25.06
N LEU A 549 3.47 23.43 -24.93
CA LEU A 549 2.71 22.65 -23.95
C LEU A 549 3.06 23.04 -22.52
N MET A 550 4.23 23.64 -22.28
CA MET A 550 4.64 24.10 -20.96
C MET A 550 3.66 25.10 -20.33
N THR A 551 2.99 25.91 -21.14
CA THR A 551 1.96 26.88 -20.69
C THR A 551 0.63 26.23 -20.30
N VAL A 552 0.41 24.95 -20.66
CA VAL A 552 -0.85 24.23 -20.44
C VAL A 552 -0.69 23.11 -19.40
N ILE A 553 0.44 22.39 -19.40
CA ILE A 553 0.69 21.24 -18.53
C ILE A 553 1.90 21.42 -17.62
N GLY A 554 2.48 22.61 -17.59
CA GLY A 554 3.72 22.87 -16.82
C GLY A 554 3.57 22.60 -15.32
N ASP A 555 2.43 22.90 -14.73
CA ASP A 555 2.11 22.61 -13.34
C ASP A 555 2.09 21.09 -13.05
N LEU A 556 1.50 20.29 -13.95
CA LEU A 556 1.48 18.83 -13.83
C LEU A 556 2.88 18.23 -14.01
N VAL A 557 3.69 18.76 -14.92
CA VAL A 557 5.07 18.31 -15.12
C VAL A 557 5.89 18.47 -13.84
N PHE A 558 5.83 19.65 -13.22
CA PHE A 558 6.57 19.91 -11.98
C PHE A 558 5.98 19.20 -10.78
N LYS A 559 4.67 18.94 -10.73
CA LYS A 559 4.03 18.14 -9.68
C LYS A 559 4.59 16.71 -9.61
N HIS A 560 5.00 16.16 -10.75
CA HIS A 560 5.57 14.80 -10.84
C HIS A 560 7.10 14.75 -10.68
N LYS A 561 7.81 15.89 -10.65
CA LYS A 561 9.27 15.95 -10.40
C LYS A 561 9.59 15.73 -8.91
N ASP A 562 10.70 15.04 -8.64
CA ASP A 562 11.10 14.62 -7.29
C ASP A 562 12.38 15.34 -6.81
N TRP A 563 12.33 16.66 -6.80
CA TRP A 563 13.43 17.48 -6.27
C TRP A 563 12.89 18.63 -5.41
N PRO A 564 13.66 19.10 -4.42
CA PRO A 564 13.22 20.15 -3.51
C PRO A 564 12.75 21.41 -4.25
N GLY A 565 11.51 21.84 -4.02
CA GLY A 565 10.93 23.03 -4.65
C GLY A 565 10.06 22.75 -5.89
N ALA A 566 9.98 21.51 -6.39
CA ALA A 566 9.16 21.17 -7.55
C ALA A 566 7.68 21.46 -7.30
N GLU A 567 7.17 21.16 -6.11
CA GLU A 567 5.79 21.42 -5.71
C GLU A 567 5.48 22.92 -5.66
N GLU A 568 6.42 23.73 -5.18
CA GLU A 568 6.24 25.17 -5.14
C GLU A 568 6.22 25.80 -6.55
N ILE A 569 7.06 25.28 -7.45
CA ILE A 569 7.02 25.70 -8.87
C ILE A 569 5.72 25.26 -9.54
N SER A 570 5.24 24.04 -9.26
CA SER A 570 3.95 23.57 -9.75
C SER A 570 2.82 24.50 -9.32
N LYS A 571 2.74 24.89 -8.03
CA LYS A 571 1.74 25.84 -7.52
C LYS A 571 1.82 27.22 -8.21
N ARG A 572 3.04 27.71 -8.47
CA ARG A 572 3.22 29.00 -9.17
C ARG A 572 2.80 28.92 -10.63
N LEU A 573 3.13 27.82 -11.32
CA LEU A 573 2.74 27.60 -12.72
C LEU A 573 1.22 27.40 -12.85
N HIS A 574 0.60 26.75 -11.87
CA HIS A 574 -0.86 26.58 -11.84
C HIS A 574 -1.60 27.94 -11.83
N ILE A 575 -1.07 28.94 -11.13
CA ILE A 575 -1.63 30.30 -11.12
C ILE A 575 -1.48 30.99 -12.51
N MET A 576 -0.48 30.57 -13.29
CA MET A 576 -0.20 31.13 -14.64
C MET A 576 -0.96 30.42 -15.76
N LEU A 577 -1.76 29.39 -15.45
CA LEU A 577 -2.55 28.67 -16.46
C LEU A 577 -3.54 29.59 -17.16
N PRO A 578 -3.87 29.32 -18.43
CA PRO A 578 -4.91 30.05 -19.15
C PRO A 578 -6.24 30.04 -18.41
N PRO A 579 -6.98 31.18 -18.33
CA PRO A 579 -8.23 31.30 -17.58
C PRO A 579 -9.25 30.19 -17.92
N GLN A 580 -9.29 29.75 -19.16
CA GLN A 580 -10.21 28.71 -19.64
C GLN A 580 -9.97 27.35 -18.95
N ILE A 581 -8.72 27.03 -18.60
CA ILE A 581 -8.37 25.78 -17.92
C ILE A 581 -8.75 25.90 -16.43
N LEU A 582 -8.44 27.03 -15.80
CA LEU A 582 -8.80 27.30 -14.41
C LEU A 582 -10.33 27.31 -14.20
N GLU A 583 -11.08 27.92 -15.13
CA GLU A 583 -12.54 27.89 -15.11
C GLU A 583 -13.11 26.47 -15.30
N ALA A 584 -12.51 25.66 -16.17
CA ALA A 584 -12.92 24.28 -16.37
C ALA A 584 -12.64 23.41 -15.14
N GLU A 585 -11.49 23.60 -14.48
CA GLU A 585 -11.16 22.90 -13.22
C GLU A 585 -12.06 23.35 -12.07
N GLN A 586 -12.33 24.65 -11.94
CA GLN A 586 -13.28 25.16 -10.95
C GLN A 586 -14.69 24.61 -11.17
N LYS A 587 -15.13 24.54 -12.44
CA LYS A 587 -16.43 23.99 -12.80
C LYS A 587 -16.50 22.48 -12.50
N SER A 588 -15.45 21.73 -12.78
CA SER A 588 -15.34 20.31 -12.42
C SER A 588 -15.35 20.09 -10.89
N LYS A 589 -14.67 20.95 -10.11
CA LYS A 589 -14.71 20.93 -8.65
C LYS A 589 -16.09 21.34 -8.11
N MET A 590 -16.76 22.27 -8.77
CA MET A 590 -18.10 22.72 -8.43
C MET A 590 -19.16 21.65 -8.69
N ASP A 591 -19.04 20.91 -9.80
CA ASP A 591 -19.96 19.80 -10.13
C ASP A 591 -19.83 18.61 -9.16
N GLN A 592 -18.68 18.47 -8.51
CA GLN A 592 -18.45 17.48 -7.45
C GLN A 592 -18.93 17.92 -6.05
N MET A 593 -19.31 19.20 -5.89
CA MET A 593 -19.83 19.69 -4.60
C MET A 593 -21.34 19.41 -4.44
N PRO A 594 -21.82 19.15 -3.22
CA PRO A 594 -23.24 18.98 -2.95
C PRO A 594 -24.07 20.20 -3.40
N PRO A 595 -25.29 20.00 -3.91
CA PRO A 595 -26.12 21.07 -4.50
C PRO A 595 -26.41 22.23 -3.52
N GLU A 596 -26.39 21.99 -2.22
CA GLU A 596 -26.58 23.03 -1.19
C GLU A 596 -25.39 24.02 -1.13
N VAL A 597 -24.16 23.51 -1.33
CA VAL A 597 -22.95 24.35 -1.35
C VAL A 597 -22.89 25.14 -2.68
N GLN A 598 -23.31 24.52 -3.77
CA GLN A 598 -23.42 25.20 -5.07
C GLN A 598 -24.43 26.38 -4.99
N GLN A 599 -25.57 26.17 -4.34
CA GLN A 599 -26.56 27.25 -4.12
C GLN A 599 -26.04 28.36 -3.21
N ALA A 600 -25.31 28.00 -2.14
CA ALA A 600 -24.73 29.00 -1.23
C ALA A 600 -23.62 29.82 -1.94
N MET A 601 -22.76 29.19 -2.75
CA MET A 601 -21.76 29.88 -3.55
C MET A 601 -22.40 30.75 -4.64
N ALA A 602 -23.42 30.26 -5.34
CA ALA A 602 -24.14 31.05 -6.34
C ALA A 602 -24.83 32.28 -5.73
N GLN A 603 -25.38 32.19 -4.50
CA GLN A 603 -25.91 33.31 -3.77
C GLN A 603 -24.82 34.31 -3.35
N PHE A 604 -23.66 33.82 -2.98
CA PHE A 604 -22.51 34.66 -2.61
C PHE A 604 -21.94 35.40 -3.83
N ASP A 605 -21.82 34.72 -4.96
CA ASP A 605 -21.39 35.33 -6.23
C ASP A 605 -22.38 36.36 -6.75
N ALA A 606 -23.68 36.10 -6.62
CA ALA A 606 -24.72 37.07 -6.96
C ALA A 606 -24.65 38.33 -6.06
N GLN A 607 -24.35 38.17 -4.76
CA GLN A 607 -24.13 39.30 -3.83
C GLN A 607 -22.86 40.10 -4.16
N LEU A 608 -21.77 39.41 -4.57
CA LEU A 608 -20.53 40.04 -5.04
C LEU A 608 -20.78 40.85 -6.33
N GLN A 609 -21.48 40.30 -7.30
CA GLN A 609 -21.82 41.01 -8.54
C GLN A 609 -22.71 42.22 -8.28
N GLN A 610 -23.67 42.12 -7.34
CA GLN A 610 -24.51 43.24 -6.93
C GLN A 610 -23.72 44.37 -6.26
N LYS A 611 -22.70 44.00 -5.48
CA LYS A 611 -21.78 45.00 -4.85
C LYS A 611 -20.85 45.63 -5.87
N ASP A 612 -20.34 44.86 -6.85
CA ASP A 612 -19.51 45.40 -7.93
C ASP A 612 -20.31 46.36 -8.81
N GLN A 613 -21.58 46.06 -9.07
CA GLN A 613 -22.48 47.01 -9.78
C GLN A 613 -22.71 48.29 -8.95
N MET A 614 -22.87 48.18 -7.63
CA MET A 614 -22.97 49.35 -6.76
C MET A 614 -21.69 50.17 -6.72
N LEU A 615 -20.54 49.53 -6.70
CA LEU A 615 -19.22 50.16 -6.76
C LEU A 615 -18.99 50.86 -8.11
N GLN A 616 -19.39 50.23 -9.23
CA GLN A 616 -19.33 50.84 -10.54
C GLN A 616 -20.30 52.04 -10.67
N ALA A 617 -21.50 51.92 -10.11
CA ALA A 617 -22.45 53.06 -10.08
C ALA A 617 -21.93 54.22 -9.18
N ALA A 618 -21.33 53.93 -8.05
CA ALA A 618 -20.68 54.90 -7.17
C ALA A 618 -19.49 55.59 -7.85
N SER A 619 -18.63 54.80 -8.55
CA SER A 619 -17.51 55.34 -9.32
C SER A 619 -17.95 56.20 -10.52
N GLY A 620 -19.09 55.86 -11.16
CA GLY A 620 -19.73 56.68 -12.19
C GLY A 620 -20.26 58.01 -11.63
N GLN A 621 -20.87 58.01 -10.42
CA GLN A 621 -21.29 59.23 -9.76
C GLN A 621 -20.11 60.11 -9.33
N ILE A 622 -19.01 59.51 -8.86
CA ILE A 622 -17.78 60.23 -8.53
C ILE A 622 -17.16 60.86 -9.81
N GLN A 623 -17.17 60.15 -10.92
CA GLN A 623 -16.71 60.72 -12.19
C GLN A 623 -17.60 61.86 -12.73
N GLN A 624 -18.93 61.78 -12.55
CA GLN A 624 -19.82 62.87 -12.84
C GLN A 624 -19.59 64.10 -11.97
N LEU A 625 -19.44 63.90 -10.66
CA LEU A 625 -19.09 64.95 -9.71
C LEU A 625 -17.71 65.57 -9.98
N MET A 626 -16.74 64.77 -10.43
CA MET A 626 -15.43 65.26 -10.88
C MET A 626 -15.54 66.07 -12.17
N SER A 627 -16.37 65.68 -13.14
CA SER A 627 -16.60 66.45 -14.35
C SER A 627 -17.33 67.76 -14.11
N GLU A 628 -18.29 67.81 -13.14
CA GLU A 628 -18.93 69.03 -12.68
C GLU A 628 -17.95 69.92 -11.90
N MET A 629 -17.08 69.35 -11.05
CA MET A 629 -16.01 70.08 -10.37
C MET A 629 -14.97 70.63 -11.35
N GLN A 630 -14.65 69.88 -12.45
CA GLN A 630 -13.74 70.36 -13.48
C GLN A 630 -14.30 71.52 -14.28
N SER A 631 -15.63 71.59 -14.48
CA SER A 631 -16.32 72.72 -15.12
C SER A 631 -16.35 73.95 -14.19
N LEU A 632 -16.38 73.73 -12.85
CA LEU A 632 -16.27 74.80 -11.84
C LEU A 632 -14.83 75.30 -11.59
N LYS A 633 -13.79 74.48 -12.03
CA LYS A 633 -12.37 74.72 -11.81
C LYS A 633 -11.69 75.67 -12.82
N GLN A 634 -12.42 76.31 -13.74
CA GLN A 634 -11.79 77.38 -14.55
C GLN A 634 -11.46 78.67 -13.80
N GLY A 635 -11.57 78.65 -12.47
CA GLY A 635 -11.32 79.81 -11.63
C GLY A 635 -10.34 79.73 -10.48
N HIS A 636 -9.96 78.51 -9.98
CA HIS A 636 -9.06 78.45 -8.81
C HIS A 636 -8.23 77.16 -8.73
N ASP A 637 -6.91 77.30 -8.81
CA ASP A 637 -5.90 76.21 -8.81
C ASP A 637 -5.50 75.66 -7.40
N ILE A 638 -6.20 76.02 -6.32
CA ILE A 638 -5.72 75.78 -4.92
C ILE A 638 -6.37 74.57 -4.25
N LYS A 639 -7.46 73.96 -4.80
CA LYS A 639 -8.21 72.91 -4.10
C LYS A 639 -7.89 71.45 -4.57
N ALA A 640 -6.91 71.21 -5.41
CA ALA A 640 -6.62 69.92 -5.98
C ALA A 640 -5.96 68.94 -4.98
N GLY A 641 -5.12 69.39 -4.02
CA GLY A 641 -4.44 68.55 -3.04
C GLY A 641 -5.33 67.98 -1.94
N GLU A 642 -6.34 68.74 -1.46
CA GLU A 642 -7.23 68.29 -0.38
C GLU A 642 -8.18 67.14 -0.82
N VAL A 643 -8.57 67.18 -2.10
CA VAL A 643 -9.46 66.16 -2.67
C VAL A 643 -8.71 64.84 -2.86
N GLN A 644 -7.43 64.85 -3.27
CA GLN A 644 -6.63 63.65 -3.40
C GLN A 644 -6.36 62.96 -2.07
N VAL A 645 -6.01 63.72 -1.02
CA VAL A 645 -5.77 63.18 0.32
C VAL A 645 -7.05 62.52 0.87
N LYS A 646 -8.22 63.14 0.76
CA LYS A 646 -9.50 62.58 1.20
C LYS A 646 -9.92 61.35 0.38
N GLN A 647 -9.57 61.25 -0.89
CA GLN A 647 -9.87 60.11 -1.74
C GLN A 647 -9.03 58.88 -1.34
N HIS A 648 -7.77 59.10 -1.02
CA HIS A 648 -6.89 58.03 -0.51
C HIS A 648 -7.32 57.58 0.89
N GLU A 649 -7.80 58.46 1.79
CA GLU A 649 -8.31 58.09 3.08
C GLU A 649 -9.54 57.19 2.98
N ILE A 650 -10.44 57.44 2.01
CA ILE A 650 -11.64 56.60 1.79
C ILE A 650 -11.24 55.22 1.24
N GLU A 651 -10.29 55.16 0.28
CA GLU A 651 -9.79 53.89 -0.27
C GLU A 651 -9.07 53.05 0.81
N ILE A 652 -8.22 53.64 1.64
CA ILE A 652 -7.55 52.96 2.74
C ILE A 652 -8.57 52.38 3.72
N SER A 653 -9.60 53.16 4.12
CA SER A 653 -10.63 52.70 5.03
C SER A 653 -11.45 51.51 4.47
N GLN A 654 -11.73 51.48 3.15
CA GLN A 654 -12.41 50.38 2.50
C GLN A 654 -11.55 49.10 2.52
N TYR A 655 -10.25 49.18 2.15
CA TYR A 655 -9.36 48.04 2.16
C TYR A 655 -9.05 47.51 3.56
N GLU A 656 -8.99 48.40 4.59
CA GLU A 656 -8.84 47.98 5.98
C GLU A 656 -10.07 47.24 6.50
N ALA A 657 -11.26 47.65 6.12
CA ALA A 657 -12.50 46.96 6.47
C ALA A 657 -12.60 45.58 5.82
N GLU A 658 -12.11 45.44 4.58
CA GLU A 658 -12.08 44.18 3.83
C GLU A 658 -11.00 43.22 4.36
N THR A 659 -9.85 43.76 4.74
CA THR A 659 -8.77 43.00 5.42
C THR A 659 -9.27 42.47 6.77
N GLY A 660 -10.03 43.26 7.52
CA GLY A 660 -10.66 42.83 8.77
C GLY A 660 -11.66 41.68 8.57
N ARG A 661 -12.43 41.67 7.49
CA ARG A 661 -13.34 40.58 7.12
C ARG A 661 -12.61 39.29 6.76
N LEU A 662 -11.51 39.38 5.97
CA LEU A 662 -10.71 38.26 5.61
C LEU A 662 -10.02 37.61 6.82
N LYS A 663 -9.60 38.42 7.81
CA LYS A 663 -9.07 37.94 9.09
C LYS A 663 -10.10 37.12 9.90
N VAL A 664 -11.34 37.56 9.95
CA VAL A 664 -12.44 36.83 10.61
C VAL A 664 -12.77 35.50 9.86
N GLN A 665 -12.64 35.47 8.54
CA GLN A 665 -12.81 34.25 7.75
C GLN A 665 -11.69 33.27 7.95
N LEU A 666 -10.45 33.74 8.12
CA LEU A 666 -9.29 32.90 8.43
C LEU A 666 -9.43 32.22 9.81
N GLU A 667 -9.93 32.94 10.82
CA GLU A 667 -10.20 32.37 12.16
C GLU A 667 -11.25 31.24 12.14
N ASN A 668 -12.07 31.16 11.10
CA ASN A 668 -13.04 30.07 10.88
C ASN A 668 -12.48 28.87 10.07
N GLY A 669 -11.16 28.81 9.85
CA GLY A 669 -10.48 27.62 9.33
C GLY A 669 -10.52 27.44 7.79
N ILE A 670 -10.63 28.53 7.03
CA ILE A 670 -10.58 28.48 5.55
C ILE A 670 -9.17 28.88 5.09
N ASP A 671 -8.33 27.89 4.86
CA ASP A 671 -6.91 28.07 4.47
C ASP A 671 -6.72 28.87 3.15
N GLU A 672 -7.70 28.87 2.25
CA GLU A 672 -7.63 29.59 0.97
C GLU A 672 -7.71 31.13 1.14
N VAL A 673 -8.16 31.61 2.30
CA VAL A 673 -8.29 33.04 2.58
C VAL A 673 -6.95 33.69 2.94
N GLN A 674 -5.96 32.90 3.35
CA GLN A 674 -4.65 33.42 3.77
C GLN A 674 -3.90 34.17 2.65
N SER A 675 -3.92 33.63 1.43
CA SER A 675 -3.26 34.29 0.27
C SER A 675 -3.97 35.57 -0.18
N LEU A 676 -5.29 35.64 0.03
CA LEU A 676 -6.09 36.86 -0.24
C LEU A 676 -5.81 37.92 0.82
N LEU A 677 -5.69 37.51 2.09
CA LEU A 677 -5.36 38.41 3.18
C LEU A 677 -3.98 39.07 2.98
N GLU A 678 -2.96 38.32 2.59
CA GLU A 678 -1.63 38.84 2.31
C GLU A 678 -1.64 39.86 1.15
N LYS A 679 -2.43 39.62 0.10
CA LYS A 679 -2.59 40.57 -1.02
C LYS A 679 -3.27 41.88 -0.57
N HIS A 680 -4.32 41.76 0.26
CA HIS A 680 -5.01 42.93 0.81
C HIS A 680 -4.11 43.72 1.75
N GLU A 681 -3.34 43.09 2.62
CA GLU A 681 -2.40 43.76 3.51
C GLU A 681 -1.28 44.49 2.72
N MET A 682 -0.78 43.89 1.62
CA MET A 682 0.15 44.59 0.75
C MET A 682 -0.47 45.81 0.08
N ARG A 683 -1.73 45.71 -0.37
CA ARG A 683 -2.42 46.81 -1.02
C ARG A 683 -2.73 47.98 -0.04
N VAL A 684 -3.11 47.67 1.19
CA VAL A 684 -3.26 48.68 2.26
C VAL A 684 -1.94 49.41 2.51
N LYS A 685 -0.80 48.71 2.57
CA LYS A 685 0.52 49.34 2.72
C LYS A 685 0.88 50.24 1.54
N GLU A 686 0.57 49.84 0.31
CA GLU A 686 0.80 50.63 -0.88
C GLU A 686 -0.06 51.93 -0.86
N LEU A 687 -1.34 51.83 -0.50
CA LEU A 687 -2.23 52.98 -0.37
C LEU A 687 -1.81 53.93 0.76
N LEU A 688 -1.33 53.43 1.90
CA LEU A 688 -0.76 54.23 2.97
C LEU A 688 0.46 55.03 2.51
N MET A 689 1.37 54.38 1.71
CA MET A 689 2.51 55.09 1.14
C MET A 689 2.11 56.21 0.17
N MET A 690 1.09 55.96 -0.65
CA MET A 690 0.55 56.99 -1.57
C MET A 690 -0.12 58.13 -0.81
N HIS A 691 -0.83 57.81 0.26
CA HIS A 691 -1.43 58.84 1.15
C HIS A 691 -0.35 59.71 1.80
N ASP A 692 0.72 59.13 2.36
CA ASP A 692 1.81 59.88 2.96
C ASP A 692 2.53 60.76 1.93
N GLN A 693 2.71 60.28 0.70
CA GLN A 693 3.28 61.06 -0.40
C GLN A 693 2.36 62.25 -0.78
N ALA A 694 1.07 61.99 -0.84
CA ALA A 694 0.08 63.05 -1.14
C ALA A 694 0.02 64.11 -0.02
N GLN A 695 0.10 63.69 1.27
CA GLN A 695 0.17 64.62 2.40
C GLN A 695 1.48 65.44 2.36
N THR A 696 2.60 64.83 2.02
CA THR A 696 3.89 65.54 1.93
C THR A 696 3.83 66.58 0.82
N ALA A 697 3.31 66.21 -0.35
CA ALA A 697 3.12 67.15 -1.47
C ALA A 697 2.18 68.31 -1.13
N LYS A 698 1.12 68.02 -0.32
CA LYS A 698 0.23 69.08 0.18
C LYS A 698 0.96 70.05 1.11
N VAL A 699 1.73 69.55 2.07
CA VAL A 699 2.55 70.37 3.00
C VAL A 699 3.57 71.22 2.25
N GLU A 700 4.21 70.67 1.22
CA GLU A 700 5.12 71.43 0.36
C GLU A 700 4.41 72.51 -0.46
N ALA A 701 3.21 72.24 -0.96
CA ALA A 701 2.40 73.17 -1.68
C ALA A 701 1.91 74.32 -0.76
N ASP A 702 1.48 73.96 0.47
CA ASP A 702 1.05 74.95 1.49
C ASP A 702 2.24 75.87 1.96
N ALA A 703 3.42 75.26 2.09
CA ALA A 703 4.65 76.03 2.41
C ALA A 703 5.05 76.98 1.27
N ALA A 704 4.98 76.53 0.02
CA ALA A 704 5.26 77.40 -1.16
C ALA A 704 4.23 78.54 -1.31
N ASN A 705 2.96 78.34 -0.93
CA ASN A 705 1.92 79.37 -0.94
C ASN A 705 2.09 80.37 0.20
N ALA A 706 2.58 79.95 1.37
CA ALA A 706 2.92 80.84 2.49
C ALA A 706 4.09 81.79 2.15
N GLU A 707 5.09 81.30 1.36
CA GLU A 707 6.20 82.15 0.89
C GLU A 707 5.80 83.18 -0.15
N ASN A 708 4.70 82.92 -0.90
CA ASN A 708 4.22 83.83 -1.97
C ASN A 708 3.18 84.85 -1.54
N GLY A 709 2.78 84.91 -0.28
CA GLY A 709 1.97 86.01 0.28
C GLY A 709 0.55 86.11 -0.20
N ILE A 710 -0.11 84.99 -0.56
CA ILE A 710 -1.50 84.94 -1.02
C ILE A 710 -2.42 84.77 0.21
N GLU A 711 -3.22 85.84 0.52
CA GLU A 711 -4.25 85.84 1.57
C GLU A 711 -5.40 84.92 1.23
N GLN A 712 -5.87 84.15 2.22
CA GLN A 712 -6.99 83.20 2.11
C GLN A 712 -8.32 83.96 2.17
N ASP A 713 -9.15 83.88 1.13
CA ASP A 713 -10.55 84.26 1.18
C ASP A 713 -11.44 83.21 1.85
N GLU A 714 -12.48 83.70 2.57
CA GLU A 714 -13.35 82.85 3.38
C GLU A 714 -14.15 81.79 2.59
N PRO A 715 -14.44 80.61 3.22
CA PRO A 715 -15.04 79.47 2.53
C PRO A 715 -16.53 79.67 2.28
N VAL A 716 -16.92 79.46 1.01
CA VAL A 716 -18.33 79.42 0.57
C VAL A 716 -19.00 78.10 1.03
N ASP A 717 -20.25 78.21 1.45
CA ASP A 717 -21.18 77.27 2.14
C ASP A 717 -21.34 75.86 1.48
N SER A 718 -20.78 75.62 0.28
CA SER A 718 -20.82 74.33 -0.43
C SER A 718 -19.96 73.22 0.19
N THR A 719 -18.94 73.60 0.98
CA THR A 719 -18.04 72.62 1.68
C THR A 719 -18.73 71.95 2.85
N ALA A 720 -19.62 72.64 3.52
CA ALA A 720 -20.44 72.11 4.61
C ALA A 720 -21.48 71.06 4.11
N GLN A 721 -22.03 71.27 2.90
CA GLN A 721 -22.98 70.36 2.33
C GLN A 721 -22.32 69.04 1.85
N ILE A 722 -21.12 69.12 1.29
CA ILE A 722 -20.34 67.94 0.87
C ILE A 722 -19.85 67.16 2.09
N ALA A 723 -19.39 67.86 3.15
CA ALA A 723 -18.98 67.20 4.39
C ALA A 723 -20.17 66.51 5.09
N ALA A 724 -21.38 67.12 5.06
CA ALA A 724 -22.60 66.50 5.60
C ALA A 724 -23.04 65.28 4.80
N LEU A 725 -22.90 65.27 3.47
CA LEU A 725 -23.23 64.14 2.62
C LEU A 725 -22.23 62.99 2.82
N ILE A 726 -20.95 63.27 2.99
CA ILE A 726 -19.93 62.27 3.29
C ILE A 726 -20.14 61.68 4.69
N GLN A 727 -20.48 62.51 5.66
CA GLN A 727 -20.77 62.06 7.03
C GLN A 727 -22.02 61.18 7.06
N GLN A 728 -23.07 61.54 6.31
CA GLN A 728 -24.27 60.71 6.19
C GLN A 728 -24.03 59.39 5.48
N SER A 729 -23.20 59.35 4.47
CA SER A 729 -22.78 58.11 3.77
C SER A 729 -21.97 57.20 4.72
N ASN A 730 -21.03 57.78 5.48
CA ASN A 730 -20.25 57.04 6.47
C ASN A 730 -21.11 56.48 7.61
N GLU A 731 -22.08 57.25 8.12
CA GLU A 731 -23.02 56.79 9.16
C GLU A 731 -23.89 55.62 8.66
N GLN A 732 -24.37 55.68 7.41
CA GLN A 732 -25.13 54.57 6.80
C GLN A 732 -24.27 53.33 6.61
N THR A 733 -23.01 53.48 6.23
CA THR A 733 -22.07 52.34 6.07
C THR A 733 -21.73 51.73 7.44
N ILE A 734 -21.49 52.55 8.46
CA ILE A 734 -21.23 52.09 9.84
C ILE A 734 -22.44 51.36 10.41
N GLN A 735 -23.67 51.87 10.15
CA GLN A 735 -24.91 51.20 10.60
C GLN A 735 -25.12 49.85 9.88
N ALA A 736 -24.82 49.74 8.59
CA ALA A 736 -24.90 48.52 7.85
C ALA A 736 -23.84 47.45 8.36
N ILE A 737 -22.65 47.91 8.69
CA ILE A 737 -21.61 47.07 9.29
C ILE A 737 -21.98 46.61 10.69
N ALA A 738 -22.57 47.50 11.51
CA ALA A 738 -23.02 47.14 12.86
C ALA A 738 -24.16 46.11 12.80
N ALA A 739 -25.12 46.24 11.89
CA ALA A 739 -26.22 45.30 11.72
C ALA A 739 -25.72 43.90 11.27
N ILE A 740 -24.68 43.84 10.43
CA ILE A 740 -24.06 42.58 10.02
C ILE A 740 -23.29 41.95 11.18
N ALA A 741 -22.55 42.74 11.97
CA ALA A 741 -21.84 42.27 13.16
C ALA A 741 -22.81 41.72 14.22
N GLU A 742 -23.96 42.37 14.42
CA GLU A 742 -25.01 41.90 15.35
C GLU A 742 -25.65 40.59 14.87
N SER A 743 -25.90 40.44 13.56
CA SER A 743 -26.43 39.19 13.00
C SER A 743 -25.43 38.02 13.12
N MET A 744 -24.14 38.28 12.94
CA MET A 744 -23.06 37.30 13.14
C MET A 744 -22.88 36.94 14.62
N GLN A 745 -22.99 37.90 15.54
CA GLN A 745 -22.95 37.63 16.97
C GLN A 745 -24.14 36.77 17.42
N MET A 746 -25.34 36.97 16.89
CA MET A 746 -26.49 36.10 17.13
C MET A 746 -26.28 34.68 16.57
N GLN A 747 -25.66 34.52 15.40
CA GLN A 747 -25.34 33.21 14.85
C GLN A 747 -24.28 32.48 15.69
N THR A 748 -23.23 33.17 16.11
CA THR A 748 -22.19 32.60 16.97
C THR A 748 -22.72 32.21 18.34
N GLN A 749 -23.61 33.05 18.94
CA GLN A 749 -24.30 32.72 20.20
C GLN A 749 -25.30 31.55 20.04
N ALA A 750 -25.90 31.37 18.89
CA ALA A 750 -26.76 30.20 18.61
C ALA A 750 -25.96 28.89 18.48
N LEU A 751 -24.71 28.96 17.99
CA LEU A 751 -23.80 27.81 17.88
C LEU A 751 -23.11 27.46 19.20
N THR A 752 -22.89 28.44 20.10
CA THR A 752 -22.20 28.24 21.39
C THR A 752 -23.15 28.03 22.57
N ARG A 753 -24.47 27.98 22.35
CA ARG A 753 -25.40 27.66 23.44
C ARG A 753 -25.28 26.19 23.83
N PRO A 754 -24.96 25.88 25.10
CA PRO A 754 -24.91 24.50 25.59
C PRO A 754 -26.28 23.84 25.41
N ARG A 755 -26.32 22.73 24.70
CA ARG A 755 -27.54 21.94 24.49
C ARG A 755 -27.72 21.01 25.68
N THR A 756 -28.78 21.17 26.42
CA THR A 756 -29.22 20.26 27.47
C THR A 756 -30.11 19.18 26.87
N ALA A 757 -29.65 17.92 26.89
CA ALA A 757 -30.47 16.76 26.59
C ALA A 757 -30.92 16.08 27.89
N THR A 758 -32.23 15.80 28.00
CA THR A 758 -32.79 15.04 29.12
C THR A 758 -32.85 13.58 28.72
N MET A 759 -32.14 12.73 29.45
CA MET A 759 -32.15 11.28 29.25
C MET A 759 -33.47 10.65 29.73
N PRO A 760 -33.85 9.46 29.27
CA PRO A 760 -35.09 8.80 29.71
C PRO A 760 -35.19 8.51 31.21
N ASP A 761 -34.06 8.58 31.94
CA ASP A 761 -33.97 8.42 33.41
C ASP A 761 -34.08 9.72 34.21
N GLY A 762 -34.37 10.84 33.54
CA GLY A 762 -34.58 12.16 34.17
C GLY A 762 -33.32 12.95 34.48
N ARG A 763 -32.11 12.49 34.09
CA ARG A 763 -30.88 13.26 34.25
C ARG A 763 -30.64 14.19 33.08
N GLN A 764 -30.25 15.42 33.40
CA GLN A 764 -29.87 16.44 32.41
C GLN A 764 -28.35 16.41 32.23
N ILE A 765 -27.90 16.24 31.00
CA ILE A 765 -26.48 16.38 30.63
C ILE A 765 -26.34 17.62 29.76
N THR A 766 -25.47 18.52 30.18
CA THR A 766 -25.09 19.71 29.40
C THR A 766 -23.80 19.39 28.66
N VAL A 767 -23.85 19.45 27.35
CA VAL A 767 -22.65 19.27 26.47
C VAL A 767 -22.21 20.67 26.08
N ASN A 768 -20.97 21.02 26.45
CA ASN A 768 -20.30 22.26 26.05
C ASN A 768 -19.75 22.14 24.65
#